data_6f74b0aabe4ca2a52ffffc0096211146
#
_entry.id   6f74b0aabe4ca2a52ffffc0096211146
#
_cell.length_a   1.000
_cell.length_b   1.000
_cell.length_c   1.000
_cell.angle_alpha   90.00
_cell.angle_beta   90.00
_cell.angle_gamma   90.00
#
_symmetry.space_group_name_H-M   'P 1'
#
loop_
_entity.id
_entity.type
_entity.pdbx_description
1 polymer ?
#
loop_
_entity_poly.entity_id
_entity_poly.type
_entity_poly.pdbx_seq_one_letter_code
_entity_poly.pdbx_strand_id
1 'polypeptide(L)'
;MGSISLPPSIDNDLFQENDASNDGFEFPSQENITWLNSNPWWTTSALDSDRNGIHDSIQNSTGLVNIGISFSRDVTEEDKSKIKSMGFDIRLELNSVKALLLGPVEKQQIFQLSLLEDVVMVERYGSVIFYGDIQTPSVKASNSSIYPGAWDLGVTGKGVNIALTDTGVDNEHPGLSEKFVAGYDAVCYNPSDPNCVLAGFGPRPTDGTFDPDDANQHGTACMGMASSTGIEADGSISNFTGSAPDAKLIDVRIGTDVGAGPFENYLLEQEFYESAMNGIQWIIDHRDDAWQGASEEDYGIDIISLSWGITSHEDGGSDGTDMHSRILDEAMEVGITVSVAAGNDGPDNDGLSGMGSSSLSITVGATDDQNTIDRDDDTVASYSSRGQRKDNGDGNPLNELKPEISAPGSNIIQAEACVTSGGCNNFVGGDASQNTYTGRGSGTSYATPSVSGIIALLIEANEDLTPLQIKEVLKQTAERRGEPSAPEIDPYWNRDFGYGMVDAFAAVSLAIHLKETNQTVSINPYIQNHLLSVNSENTSCSNCVEIIGHTWGQMGDVEGMQYRIDGGNWNFFNPDELWLEDTESSLEIGPLTPLTWGLPIYPNQLSTGPHEIEVRATSQDQYSLPVLIMIEGEGDNSQTQSISIIMVASISLFVFITGYSIMVQRKYSTKFNFFQKPRTGIVTPSSGNDDAHMANSNDALDAQLIHD
;
A
#
# COMPACT_ATOMS: atom_id res chain seq x y z
N MET A 1 14.05 37.18 -18.34
CA MET A 1 14.49 36.20 -19.35
C MET A 1 15.49 35.26 -18.70
N GLY A 2 14.98 34.25 -18.05
CA GLY A 2 15.78 33.11 -17.62
C GLY A 2 16.00 32.23 -18.83
N SER A 3 17.20 32.32 -19.46
CA SER A 3 17.65 31.30 -20.38
C SER A 3 17.60 29.95 -19.63
N ILE A 4 16.75 29.06 -20.06
CA ILE A 4 16.95 27.63 -19.78
C ILE A 4 18.25 27.32 -20.54
N SER A 5 19.40 27.45 -19.84
CA SER A 5 20.63 26.86 -20.31
C SER A 5 20.41 25.36 -20.24
N LEU A 6 20.16 24.70 -21.36
CA LEU A 6 20.46 23.30 -21.51
C LEU A 6 21.87 23.08 -20.95
N PRO A 7 22.11 22.04 -20.18
CA PRO A 7 23.44 21.75 -19.67
C PRO A 7 24.40 21.73 -20.86
N PRO A 8 25.60 22.34 -20.75
CA PRO A 8 26.51 22.52 -21.86
C PRO A 8 27.28 21.25 -22.20
N SER A 9 26.63 20.14 -22.37
CA SER A 9 27.21 18.92 -22.94
C SER A 9 26.16 17.83 -23.08
N ILE A 10 25.19 18.05 -23.95
CA ILE A 10 24.68 16.90 -24.68
C ILE A 10 25.64 16.78 -25.85
N ASP A 11 26.50 15.78 -25.77
CA ASP A 11 27.45 15.46 -26.82
C ASP A 11 26.63 15.16 -28.07
N ASN A 12 26.73 16.03 -29.08
CA ASN A 12 26.02 15.84 -30.35
C ASN A 12 26.44 14.53 -31.04
N ASP A 13 27.51 13.92 -30.59
CA ASP A 13 28.00 12.65 -31.12
C ASP A 13 27.17 11.43 -30.66
N LEU A 14 26.44 11.53 -29.54
CA LEU A 14 25.58 10.45 -29.06
C LEU A 14 24.31 10.24 -29.92
N PHE A 15 23.90 11.25 -30.67
CA PHE A 15 22.75 11.17 -31.57
C PHE A 15 23.11 10.83 -33.02
N GLN A 16 24.40 10.76 -33.35
CA GLN A 16 24.84 10.45 -34.73
C GLN A 16 25.13 8.96 -34.96
N GLU A 17 25.26 8.14 -33.90
CA GLU A 17 25.57 6.70 -34.07
C GLU A 17 24.38 5.74 -34.18
N ASN A 18 23.13 6.22 -34.02
CA ASN A 18 21.95 5.38 -34.17
C ASN A 18 21.16 5.66 -35.45
N ASP A 19 21.86 5.80 -36.56
CA ASP A 19 21.25 5.98 -37.87
C ASP A 19 20.81 4.65 -38.48
N ALA A 20 19.84 4.00 -37.85
CA ALA A 20 19.23 2.78 -38.39
C ALA A 20 17.74 2.92 -38.71
N SER A 21 17.11 4.07 -38.44
CA SER A 21 15.78 4.39 -38.91
C SER A 21 15.79 5.77 -39.55
N ASN A 22 15.93 5.79 -40.83
CA ASN A 22 15.90 7.00 -41.64
C ASN A 22 14.43 7.43 -41.83
N ASP A 23 13.82 7.96 -40.75
CA ASP A 23 12.49 8.56 -40.80
C ASP A 23 12.52 10.07 -41.08
N GLY A 24 13.73 10.62 -41.30
CA GLY A 24 13.91 12.01 -41.70
C GLY A 24 13.65 13.04 -40.60
N PHE A 25 13.56 12.64 -39.34
CA PHE A 25 13.38 13.56 -38.21
C PHE A 25 14.77 14.01 -37.72
N GLU A 26 15.12 15.24 -37.99
CA GLU A 26 16.27 15.91 -37.39
C GLU A 26 15.79 16.80 -36.24
N PHE A 27 16.39 16.64 -35.06
CA PHE A 27 16.18 17.61 -34.00
C PHE A 27 16.66 19.02 -34.49
N PRO A 28 15.84 20.06 -34.31
CA PRO A 28 16.22 21.39 -34.70
C PRO A 28 17.50 21.80 -33.99
N SER A 29 18.49 22.29 -34.74
CA SER A 29 19.71 22.86 -34.17
C SER A 29 19.36 24.02 -33.24
N GLN A 30 20.25 24.33 -32.30
CA GLN A 30 20.06 25.44 -31.36
C GLN A 30 19.77 26.79 -32.05
N GLU A 31 20.25 26.98 -33.27
CA GLU A 31 19.93 28.13 -34.11
C GLU A 31 18.47 28.10 -34.61
N ASN A 32 17.90 26.92 -34.78
CA ASN A 32 16.50 26.75 -35.21
C ASN A 32 15.49 26.85 -34.06
N ILE A 33 15.95 26.76 -32.81
CA ILE A 33 15.10 26.93 -31.61
C ILE A 33 14.86 28.44 -31.32
N THR A 34 15.65 29.34 -31.85
CA THR A 34 15.47 30.77 -31.63
C THR A 34 14.15 31.33 -32.16
N TRP A 35 13.54 30.69 -33.16
CA TRP A 35 12.21 31.09 -33.64
C TRP A 35 11.09 30.74 -32.66
N LEU A 36 11.20 29.66 -31.86
CA LEU A 36 10.26 29.33 -30.79
C LEU A 36 10.27 30.40 -29.69
N ASN A 37 11.42 31.04 -29.46
CA ASN A 37 11.55 32.14 -28.50
C ASN A 37 11.16 33.50 -29.07
N SER A 38 10.92 33.61 -30.38
CA SER A 38 10.54 34.87 -31.03
C SER A 38 9.06 35.20 -30.94
N ASN A 39 8.22 34.18 -30.76
CA ASN A 39 6.80 34.37 -30.54
C ASN A 39 6.50 34.46 -29.03
N PRO A 40 5.81 35.48 -28.58
CA PRO A 40 5.38 35.56 -27.20
C PRO A 40 4.53 34.30 -26.83
N TRP A 41 4.82 33.67 -25.69
CA TRP A 41 4.16 32.41 -25.25
C TRP A 41 2.65 32.47 -25.30
N TRP A 42 2.04 33.62 -25.00
CA TRP A 42 0.59 33.80 -25.01
C TRP A 42 -0.04 33.75 -26.39
N THR A 43 0.74 33.93 -27.46
CA THR A 43 0.25 33.85 -28.84
C THR A 43 0.13 32.41 -29.35
N THR A 44 0.78 31.48 -28.69
CA THR A 44 0.84 30.07 -29.07
C THR A 44 0.24 29.16 -27.99
N SER A 45 -0.13 29.68 -26.84
CA SER A 45 -0.70 28.90 -25.74
C SER A 45 -1.95 28.12 -26.18
N ALA A 46 -1.95 26.82 -25.95
CA ALA A 46 -3.12 25.95 -26.21
C ALA A 46 -4.27 26.19 -25.17
N LEU A 47 -3.96 26.93 -24.10
CA LEU A 47 -4.91 27.21 -23.03
C LEU A 47 -5.91 28.32 -23.39
N ASP A 48 -5.67 29.07 -24.49
CA ASP A 48 -6.51 30.10 -25.06
C ASP A 48 -6.71 29.78 -26.53
N SER A 49 -7.67 28.92 -26.83
CA SER A 49 -7.90 28.37 -28.18
C SER A 49 -8.45 29.42 -29.16
N ASP A 50 -9.24 30.37 -28.68
CA ASP A 50 -9.88 31.42 -29.49
C ASP A 50 -9.06 32.72 -29.54
N ARG A 51 -7.90 32.75 -28.85
CA ARG A 51 -6.94 33.89 -28.84
C ARG A 51 -7.53 35.21 -28.34
N ASN A 52 -8.41 35.12 -27.35
CA ASN A 52 -9.03 36.30 -26.76
C ASN A 52 -8.30 36.82 -25.52
N GLY A 53 -7.20 36.19 -25.11
CA GLY A 53 -6.42 36.53 -23.92
C GLY A 53 -7.06 36.03 -22.63
N ILE A 54 -8.02 35.12 -22.69
CA ILE A 54 -8.70 34.52 -21.53
C ILE A 54 -8.62 33.02 -21.66
N HIS A 55 -8.05 32.36 -20.66
CA HIS A 55 -7.94 30.92 -20.61
C HIS A 55 -9.30 30.20 -20.74
N ASP A 56 -9.40 29.21 -21.61
CA ASP A 56 -10.64 28.50 -21.95
C ASP A 56 -11.34 27.88 -20.70
N SER A 57 -10.59 27.45 -19.68
CA SER A 57 -11.18 26.91 -18.43
C SER A 57 -12.08 27.90 -17.70
N ILE A 58 -11.90 29.20 -17.91
CA ILE A 58 -12.75 30.24 -17.34
C ILE A 58 -14.14 30.21 -17.99
N GLN A 59 -14.23 29.88 -19.27
CA GLN A 59 -15.49 29.84 -20.01
C GLN A 59 -16.46 28.80 -19.42
N ASN A 60 -15.94 27.71 -18.87
CA ASN A 60 -16.70 26.61 -18.29
C ASN A 60 -16.93 26.79 -16.76
N SER A 61 -16.36 27.82 -16.15
CA SER A 61 -16.49 28.04 -14.71
C SER A 61 -17.85 28.68 -14.35
N THR A 62 -18.30 28.42 -13.13
CA THR A 62 -19.52 29.00 -12.54
C THR A 62 -19.18 29.73 -11.25
N GLY A 63 -19.84 30.88 -11.00
CA GLY A 63 -19.64 31.67 -9.78
C GLY A 63 -18.38 32.49 -9.75
N LEU A 64 -17.81 32.65 -8.56
CA LEU A 64 -16.56 33.37 -8.33
C LEU A 64 -15.36 32.53 -8.74
N VAL A 65 -14.39 33.15 -9.39
CA VAL A 65 -13.19 32.48 -9.91
C VAL A 65 -11.95 33.19 -9.39
N ASN A 66 -11.00 32.46 -8.86
CA ASN A 66 -9.65 32.97 -8.58
C ASN A 66 -8.86 33.07 -9.87
N ILE A 67 -8.29 34.23 -10.15
CA ILE A 67 -7.63 34.47 -11.42
C ILE A 67 -6.22 35.03 -11.26
N GLY A 68 -5.36 34.69 -12.21
CA GLY A 68 -4.09 35.37 -12.47
C GLY A 68 -4.18 36.22 -13.72
N ILE A 69 -3.49 37.34 -13.74
CA ILE A 69 -3.33 38.17 -14.92
C ILE A 69 -1.86 38.35 -15.23
N SER A 70 -1.48 38.03 -16.46
CA SER A 70 -0.10 38.13 -16.95
C SER A 70 0.08 39.32 -17.88
N PHE A 71 1.20 40.00 -17.77
CA PHE A 71 1.51 41.18 -18.54
C PHE A 71 2.65 40.91 -19.54
N SER A 72 2.63 41.64 -20.64
CA SER A 72 3.74 41.60 -21.64
C SER A 72 5.04 42.24 -21.13
N ARG A 73 4.94 43.10 -20.13
CA ARG A 73 6.02 43.83 -19.45
C ARG A 73 5.95 43.68 -17.95
N ASP A 74 6.94 44.23 -17.24
CA ASP A 74 6.90 44.27 -15.78
C ASP A 74 5.68 45.06 -15.28
N VAL A 75 5.07 44.58 -14.21
CA VAL A 75 3.91 45.19 -13.55
C VAL A 75 4.34 46.51 -12.89
N THR A 76 3.57 47.57 -13.06
CA THR A 76 3.83 48.87 -12.46
C THR A 76 2.82 49.20 -11.32
N GLU A 77 3.16 50.19 -10.49
CA GLU A 77 2.27 50.68 -9.46
C GLU A 77 0.99 51.32 -10.05
N GLU A 78 1.09 51.82 -11.29
CA GLU A 78 -0.06 52.36 -12.02
C GLU A 78 -1.06 51.22 -12.38
N ASP A 79 -0.55 50.08 -12.85
CA ASP A 79 -1.37 48.91 -13.15
C ASP A 79 -2.10 48.41 -11.89
N LYS A 80 -1.35 48.28 -10.80
CA LYS A 80 -1.94 47.89 -9.51
C LYS A 80 -2.98 48.85 -9.01
N SER A 81 -2.72 50.14 -9.15
CA SER A 81 -3.69 51.19 -8.76
C SER A 81 -4.96 51.16 -9.62
N LYS A 82 -4.79 50.90 -10.93
CA LYS A 82 -5.91 50.77 -11.87
C LYS A 82 -6.76 49.56 -11.54
N ILE A 83 -6.18 48.40 -11.31
CA ILE A 83 -6.86 47.17 -10.95
C ILE A 83 -7.63 47.32 -9.63
N LYS A 84 -7.01 47.93 -8.61
CA LYS A 84 -7.67 48.22 -7.35
C LYS A 84 -8.85 49.21 -7.52
N SER A 85 -8.68 50.20 -8.41
CA SER A 85 -9.77 51.16 -8.69
C SER A 85 -10.97 50.53 -9.41
N MET A 86 -10.77 49.39 -10.08
CA MET A 86 -11.81 48.60 -10.69
C MET A 86 -12.51 47.66 -9.68
N GLY A 87 -12.05 47.64 -8.43
CA GLY A 87 -12.66 46.86 -7.35
C GLY A 87 -12.05 45.46 -7.16
N PHE A 88 -10.92 45.15 -7.82
CA PHE A 88 -10.27 43.89 -7.66
C PHE A 88 -9.26 43.90 -6.51
N ASP A 89 -9.19 42.80 -5.78
CA ASP A 89 -8.25 42.59 -4.69
C ASP A 89 -6.99 41.87 -5.22
N ILE A 90 -5.84 42.52 -5.08
CA ILE A 90 -4.55 41.96 -5.48
C ILE A 90 -4.02 41.15 -4.29
N ARG A 91 -3.89 39.85 -4.46
CA ARG A 91 -3.41 38.88 -3.46
C ARG A 91 -1.88 38.74 -3.47
N LEU A 92 -1.29 38.64 -4.65
CA LEU A 92 0.14 38.39 -4.78
C LEU A 92 0.68 38.98 -6.09
N GLU A 93 1.90 39.45 -6.07
CA GLU A 93 2.66 39.85 -7.26
C GLU A 93 3.78 38.84 -7.54
N LEU A 94 3.81 38.33 -8.78
CA LEU A 94 4.77 37.37 -9.26
C LEU A 94 5.71 38.03 -10.28
N ASN A 95 6.72 38.73 -9.79
CA ASN A 95 7.62 39.56 -10.62
C ASN A 95 8.37 38.75 -11.69
N SER A 96 8.77 37.52 -11.37
CA SER A 96 9.52 36.65 -12.29
C SER A 96 8.74 36.30 -13.55
N VAL A 97 7.42 36.21 -13.46
CA VAL A 97 6.52 35.88 -14.57
C VAL A 97 5.60 37.03 -14.95
N LYS A 98 5.84 38.23 -14.39
CA LYS A 98 5.10 39.46 -14.68
C LYS A 98 3.62 39.34 -14.52
N ALA A 99 3.18 38.76 -13.41
CA ALA A 99 1.79 38.45 -13.16
C ALA A 99 1.31 38.94 -11.79
N LEU A 100 0.00 39.09 -11.67
CA LEU A 100 -0.70 39.36 -10.42
C LEU A 100 -1.74 38.26 -10.18
N LEU A 101 -1.80 37.76 -8.96
CA LEU A 101 -2.92 36.93 -8.50
C LEU A 101 -3.98 37.85 -7.87
N LEU A 102 -5.22 37.66 -8.29
CA LEU A 102 -6.36 38.43 -7.80
C LEU A 102 -7.27 37.52 -6.95
N GLY A 103 -7.95 38.12 -6.01
CA GLY A 103 -9.00 37.44 -5.23
C GLY A 103 -10.16 36.98 -6.11
N PRO A 104 -11.19 36.36 -5.50
CA PRO A 104 -12.30 35.82 -6.26
C PRO A 104 -13.01 36.92 -7.07
N VAL A 105 -13.19 36.66 -8.37
CA VAL A 105 -13.77 37.61 -9.34
C VAL A 105 -15.02 37.01 -9.96
N GLU A 106 -16.07 37.80 -10.11
CA GLU A 106 -17.25 37.42 -10.89
C GLU A 106 -16.85 37.22 -12.35
N LYS A 107 -17.24 36.11 -12.96
CA LYS A 107 -16.93 35.78 -14.36
C LYS A 107 -17.20 36.91 -15.33
N GLN A 108 -18.28 37.69 -15.11
CA GLN A 108 -18.67 38.82 -15.96
C GLN A 108 -17.68 39.99 -15.92
N GLN A 109 -16.87 40.09 -14.87
CA GLN A 109 -15.87 41.14 -14.70
C GLN A 109 -14.52 40.81 -15.32
N ILE A 110 -14.26 39.51 -15.62
CA ILE A 110 -12.99 39.03 -16.12
C ILE A 110 -12.63 39.65 -17.47
N PHE A 111 -13.61 39.82 -18.34
CA PHE A 111 -13.45 40.47 -19.63
C PHE A 111 -12.88 41.90 -19.55
N GLN A 112 -13.18 42.62 -18.46
CA GLN A 112 -12.65 43.98 -18.28
C GLN A 112 -11.14 43.97 -18.00
N LEU A 113 -10.62 42.92 -17.39
CA LEU A 113 -9.21 42.77 -17.10
C LEU A 113 -8.41 42.42 -18.37
N SER A 114 -8.95 41.61 -19.27
CA SER A 114 -8.28 41.27 -20.54
C SER A 114 -8.19 42.50 -21.49
N LEU A 115 -8.97 43.53 -21.26
CA LEU A 115 -8.91 44.78 -22.04
C LEU A 115 -7.91 45.81 -21.49
N LEU A 116 -7.22 45.54 -20.40
CA LEU A 116 -6.18 46.40 -19.87
C LEU A 116 -4.97 46.37 -20.79
N GLU A 117 -4.33 47.52 -20.92
CA GLU A 117 -3.10 47.65 -21.72
C GLU A 117 -2.03 46.71 -21.16
N ASP A 118 -1.33 46.01 -22.06
CA ASP A 118 -0.26 45.05 -21.77
C ASP A 118 -0.71 43.78 -20.97
N VAL A 119 -1.96 43.61 -20.62
CA VAL A 119 -2.47 42.30 -20.17
C VAL A 119 -2.56 41.36 -21.35
N VAL A 120 -1.90 40.21 -21.26
CA VAL A 120 -1.77 39.25 -22.36
C VAL A 120 -2.48 37.94 -22.11
N MET A 121 -2.76 37.63 -20.83
CA MET A 121 -3.51 36.43 -20.45
C MET A 121 -4.21 36.64 -19.12
N VAL A 122 -5.45 36.22 -19.05
CA VAL A 122 -6.20 36.03 -17.81
C VAL A 122 -6.42 34.53 -17.65
N GLU A 123 -5.86 33.95 -16.60
CA GLU A 123 -5.94 32.53 -16.32
C GLU A 123 -6.63 32.26 -15.00
N ARG A 124 -7.19 31.07 -14.87
CA ARG A 124 -7.72 30.58 -13.61
C ARG A 124 -6.61 29.86 -12.87
N TYR A 125 -6.40 30.22 -11.60
CA TYR A 125 -5.63 29.35 -10.73
C TYR A 125 -6.59 28.52 -9.85
N GLY A 126 -6.25 27.23 -9.74
CA GLY A 126 -7.03 26.27 -8.99
C GLY A 126 -6.66 26.24 -7.51
N SER A 127 -7.38 25.44 -6.75
CA SER A 127 -6.94 25.00 -5.43
C SER A 127 -5.69 24.17 -5.57
N VAL A 128 -4.78 24.30 -4.62
CA VAL A 128 -3.69 23.32 -4.46
C VAL A 128 -4.37 22.03 -3.99
N ILE A 129 -4.21 20.98 -4.75
CA ILE A 129 -4.64 19.64 -4.35
C ILE A 129 -3.40 18.98 -3.77
N PHE A 130 -3.50 18.53 -2.54
CA PHE A 130 -2.52 17.63 -1.94
C PHE A 130 -2.89 16.22 -2.35
N TYR A 131 -1.91 15.44 -2.81
CA TYR A 131 -2.07 14.05 -3.19
C TYR A 131 -1.75 13.17 -1.99
N GLY A 132 -2.36 11.98 -1.89
CA GLY A 132 -2.00 10.95 -0.92
C GLY A 132 -2.99 10.72 0.23
N ASP A 133 -4.23 11.17 0.11
CA ASP A 133 -5.30 10.87 1.08
C ASP A 133 -6.18 9.68 0.67
N ILE A 134 -5.78 8.96 -0.37
CA ILE A 134 -6.53 7.83 -0.93
C ILE A 134 -5.78 6.49 -0.81
N GLN A 135 -4.55 6.46 -0.30
CA GLN A 135 -3.73 5.24 -0.26
C GLN A 135 -4.43 4.06 0.41
N THR A 136 -5.17 4.31 1.50
CA THR A 136 -5.87 3.25 2.23
C THR A 136 -7.05 2.66 1.45
N PRO A 137 -7.92 3.45 0.80
CA PRO A 137 -8.94 2.89 -0.09
C PRO A 137 -8.36 2.33 -1.40
N SER A 138 -7.24 2.84 -1.91
CA SER A 138 -6.63 2.31 -3.14
C SER A 138 -5.98 0.94 -2.92
N VAL A 139 -5.45 0.64 -1.74
CA VAL A 139 -5.03 -0.73 -1.37
C VAL A 139 -6.18 -1.60 -0.86
N LYS A 140 -7.40 -1.07 -0.79
CA LYS A 140 -8.61 -1.74 -0.29
C LYS A 140 -8.51 -2.18 1.17
N ALA A 141 -7.73 -1.48 1.98
CA ALA A 141 -7.77 -1.64 3.44
C ALA A 141 -9.04 -1.00 3.99
N SER A 142 -9.33 0.26 3.68
CA SER A 142 -10.63 0.89 3.93
C SER A 142 -11.57 0.76 2.73
N ASN A 143 -12.88 0.88 2.97
CA ASN A 143 -13.85 0.90 1.88
C ASN A 143 -13.84 2.24 1.11
N SER A 144 -14.36 2.19 -0.09
CA SER A 144 -14.53 3.34 -0.97
C SER A 144 -15.88 3.30 -1.66
N SER A 145 -16.14 4.29 -2.52
CA SER A 145 -17.33 4.28 -3.37
C SER A 145 -17.30 3.19 -4.46
N ILE A 146 -16.12 2.64 -4.76
CA ILE A 146 -15.90 1.66 -5.83
C ILE A 146 -15.60 0.27 -5.25
N TYR A 147 -14.79 0.19 -4.20
CA TYR A 147 -14.30 -1.07 -3.64
C TYR A 147 -14.70 -1.24 -2.18
N PRO A 148 -15.00 -2.48 -1.74
CA PRO A 148 -15.06 -2.82 -0.31
C PRO A 148 -13.65 -2.78 0.29
N GLY A 149 -13.55 -2.56 1.59
CA GLY A 149 -12.29 -2.58 2.32
C GLY A 149 -12.16 -3.76 3.27
N ALA A 150 -10.92 -4.13 3.60
CA ALA A 150 -10.64 -5.18 4.58
C ALA A 150 -11.28 -4.90 5.95
N TRP A 151 -11.37 -3.62 6.35
CA TRP A 151 -12.02 -3.23 7.61
C TRP A 151 -13.50 -3.61 7.67
N ASP A 152 -14.19 -3.71 6.53
CA ASP A 152 -15.58 -4.21 6.49
C ASP A 152 -15.69 -5.67 6.92
N LEU A 153 -14.58 -6.41 6.89
CA LEU A 153 -14.49 -7.79 7.37
C LEU A 153 -14.29 -7.89 8.89
N GLY A 154 -14.07 -6.73 9.56
CA GLY A 154 -13.97 -6.61 11.00
C GLY A 154 -12.55 -6.73 11.56
N VAL A 155 -11.54 -6.50 10.75
CA VAL A 155 -10.12 -6.47 11.13
C VAL A 155 -9.56 -5.06 10.94
N THR A 156 -8.68 -4.63 11.86
CA THR A 156 -8.05 -3.30 11.90
C THR A 156 -6.58 -3.35 12.33
N GLY A 157 -6.01 -4.55 12.49
CA GLY A 157 -4.65 -4.81 12.96
C GLY A 157 -4.53 -4.98 14.48
N LYS A 158 -5.65 -5.22 15.17
CA LYS A 158 -5.67 -5.33 16.62
C LYS A 158 -4.90 -6.57 17.11
N GLY A 159 -4.06 -6.38 18.15
CA GLY A 159 -3.24 -7.43 18.75
C GLY A 159 -2.03 -7.80 17.90
N VAL A 160 -1.58 -6.89 17.02
CA VAL A 160 -0.41 -7.09 16.16
C VAL A 160 0.60 -5.96 16.37
N ASN A 161 1.86 -6.33 16.58
CA ASN A 161 2.96 -5.42 16.82
C ASN A 161 3.87 -5.31 15.58
N ILE A 162 4.02 -4.07 15.09
CA ILE A 162 4.91 -3.74 13.98
C ILE A 162 6.20 -3.15 14.55
N ALA A 163 7.31 -3.85 14.40
CA ALA A 163 8.63 -3.30 14.64
C ALA A 163 9.04 -2.43 13.45
N LEU A 164 8.99 -1.12 13.63
CA LEU A 164 9.46 -0.17 12.64
C LEU A 164 10.93 0.09 12.85
N THR A 165 11.78 -0.35 11.92
CA THR A 165 13.21 -0.04 11.91
C THR A 165 13.43 1.20 11.06
N ASP A 166 13.57 2.37 11.69
CA ASP A 166 13.62 3.65 10.98
C ASP A 166 14.33 4.73 11.82
N THR A 167 13.96 5.99 11.64
CA THR A 167 14.52 7.14 12.35
C THR A 167 13.91 7.39 13.73
N GLY A 168 13.06 6.49 14.21
CA GLY A 168 12.21 6.66 15.39
C GLY A 168 10.79 7.05 14.98
N VAL A 169 9.89 7.15 15.95
CA VAL A 169 8.48 7.55 15.74
C VAL A 169 8.06 8.56 16.80
N ASP A 170 7.49 9.70 16.39
CA ASP A 170 6.77 10.62 17.29
C ASP A 170 5.43 10.00 17.69
N ASN A 171 5.42 9.19 18.72
CA ASN A 171 4.23 8.50 19.20
C ASN A 171 3.27 9.40 20.00
N GLU A 172 3.63 10.66 20.27
CA GLU A 172 2.72 11.71 20.75
C GLU A 172 1.89 12.33 19.63
N HIS A 173 2.21 12.03 18.38
CA HIS A 173 1.39 12.46 17.24
C HIS A 173 -0.06 11.99 17.42
N PRO A 174 -1.09 12.85 17.24
CA PRO A 174 -2.48 12.50 17.54
C PRO A 174 -2.96 11.22 16.86
N GLY A 175 -2.55 10.98 15.62
CA GLY A 175 -2.91 9.77 14.86
C GLY A 175 -2.12 8.53 15.25
N LEU A 176 -1.05 8.66 16.03
CA LEU A 176 -0.19 7.57 16.49
C LEU A 176 -0.20 7.42 18.02
N SER A 177 -0.98 8.24 18.73
CA SER A 177 -1.14 8.15 20.16
C SER A 177 -1.64 6.76 20.57
N GLU A 178 -1.11 6.24 21.69
CA GLU A 178 -1.44 4.91 22.23
C GLU A 178 -0.96 3.71 21.37
N LYS A 179 -0.05 3.97 20.39
CA LYS A 179 0.52 2.88 19.58
C LYS A 179 1.75 2.24 20.21
N PHE A 180 2.56 3.03 20.88
CA PHE A 180 3.83 2.59 21.45
C PHE A 180 3.63 1.49 22.49
N VAL A 181 4.36 0.38 22.32
CA VAL A 181 4.39 -0.76 23.24
C VAL A 181 5.78 -0.94 23.81
N ALA A 182 6.80 -0.91 22.98
CA ALA A 182 8.20 -1.01 23.37
C ALA A 182 9.08 -0.29 22.36
N GLY A 183 10.33 0.00 22.75
CA GLY A 183 11.27 0.62 21.84
C GLY A 183 12.72 0.40 22.21
N TYR A 184 13.59 0.59 21.24
CA TYR A 184 15.03 0.41 21.33
C TYR A 184 15.79 1.41 20.46
N ASP A 185 16.80 2.06 21.04
CA ASP A 185 17.73 2.92 20.31
C ASP A 185 18.97 2.11 19.87
N ALA A 186 18.93 1.59 18.65
CA ALA A 186 20.03 0.81 18.09
C ALA A 186 21.23 1.67 17.68
N VAL A 187 21.08 2.99 17.60
CA VAL A 187 22.14 3.92 17.17
C VAL A 187 23.30 3.91 18.17
N CYS A 188 23.00 3.90 19.47
CA CYS A 188 24.01 3.87 20.52
C CYS A 188 24.21 2.47 21.11
N TYR A 189 24.41 1.49 20.26
CA TYR A 189 24.64 0.09 20.65
C TYR A 189 25.96 -0.14 21.36
N ASN A 190 26.98 0.68 21.09
CA ASN A 190 28.29 0.60 21.72
C ASN A 190 28.42 1.66 22.85
N PRO A 191 28.30 1.27 24.13
CA PRO A 191 28.34 2.22 25.25
C PRO A 191 29.68 2.93 25.40
N SER A 192 30.71 2.51 24.70
CA SER A 192 32.04 3.14 24.69
C SER A 192 32.23 4.09 23.50
N ASP A 193 31.24 4.23 22.62
CA ASP A 193 31.34 5.16 21.52
C ASP A 193 31.48 6.60 21.99
N PRO A 194 32.57 7.31 21.59
CA PRO A 194 32.77 8.69 21.98
C PRO A 194 31.64 9.63 21.55
N ASN A 195 30.98 9.35 20.45
CA ASN A 195 29.89 10.17 19.91
C ASN A 195 28.65 10.02 20.80
N CYS A 196 28.25 8.82 21.15
CA CYS A 196 27.17 8.56 22.09
C CYS A 196 27.44 9.14 23.47
N VAL A 197 28.68 9.06 23.98
CA VAL A 197 29.07 9.62 25.25
C VAL A 197 29.08 11.16 25.24
N LEU A 198 29.62 11.78 24.17
CA LEU A 198 29.70 13.24 24.04
C LEU A 198 28.34 13.88 23.82
N ALA A 199 27.43 13.22 23.10
CA ALA A 199 26.07 13.67 22.89
C ALA A 199 25.19 13.51 24.17
N GLY A 200 25.71 12.85 25.19
CA GLY A 200 24.98 12.57 26.43
C GLY A 200 23.99 11.43 26.31
N PHE A 201 24.07 10.69 25.22
CA PHE A 201 23.16 9.58 24.95
C PHE A 201 23.55 8.33 25.77
N GLY A 202 24.60 8.10 26.33
CA GLY A 202 24.93 6.95 27.19
C GLY A 202 24.25 5.62 26.83
N PRO A 203 24.57 4.51 27.43
CA PRO A 203 23.92 3.25 27.13
C PRO A 203 22.40 3.36 27.33
N ARG A 204 21.64 3.06 26.31
CA ARG A 204 20.17 3.01 26.34
C ARG A 204 19.70 1.70 26.98
N PRO A 205 18.53 1.67 27.61
CA PRO A 205 17.89 0.41 27.98
C PRO A 205 17.71 -0.49 26.76
N THR A 206 17.93 -1.79 26.94
CA THR A 206 17.73 -2.81 25.89
C THR A 206 16.52 -3.69 26.18
N ASP A 207 15.74 -3.37 27.21
CA ASP A 207 14.59 -4.13 27.70
C ASP A 207 13.24 -3.64 27.13
N GLY A 208 13.27 -2.88 26.05
CA GLY A 208 12.07 -2.35 25.40
C GLY A 208 11.46 -1.11 26.06
N THR A 209 12.04 -0.61 27.15
CA THR A 209 11.47 0.53 27.91
C THR A 209 11.89 1.90 27.37
N PHE A 210 12.78 1.94 26.39
CA PHE A 210 13.24 3.20 25.80
C PHE A 210 12.33 3.63 24.65
N ASP A 211 11.89 4.88 24.69
CA ASP A 211 11.13 5.52 23.63
C ASP A 211 12.08 6.42 22.82
N PRO A 212 12.41 6.05 21.56
CA PRO A 212 13.46 6.73 20.82
C PRO A 212 13.11 8.11 20.28
N ASP A 213 11.86 8.45 20.10
CA ASP A 213 11.40 9.64 19.40
C ASP A 213 11.96 9.79 17.96
N ASP A 214 11.30 10.60 17.14
CA ASP A 214 11.69 10.86 15.75
C ASP A 214 12.06 12.34 15.53
N ALA A 215 13.30 12.58 15.19
CA ALA A 215 13.78 13.92 14.86
C ALA A 215 13.95 14.15 13.34
N ASN A 216 13.80 13.10 12.52
CA ASN A 216 13.91 13.15 11.07
C ASN A 216 12.57 13.30 10.35
N GLN A 217 11.50 12.76 10.93
CA GLN A 217 10.14 12.68 10.39
C GLN A 217 9.87 11.48 9.45
N HIS A 218 10.89 10.74 9.00
CA HIS A 218 10.68 9.64 8.06
C HIS A 218 9.98 8.45 8.73
N GLY A 219 10.46 8.02 9.90
CA GLY A 219 9.86 6.91 10.63
C GLY A 219 8.41 7.18 11.07
N THR A 220 8.13 8.41 11.53
CA THR A 220 6.76 8.83 11.88
C THR A 220 5.81 8.73 10.69
N ALA A 221 6.24 9.18 9.50
CA ALA A 221 5.44 9.05 8.29
C ALA A 221 5.25 7.58 7.88
N CYS A 222 6.31 6.76 8.00
CA CYS A 222 6.23 5.32 7.72
C CYS A 222 5.25 4.62 8.67
N MET A 223 5.32 4.89 9.99
CA MET A 223 4.34 4.33 10.93
C MET A 223 2.93 4.85 10.65
N GLY A 224 2.83 6.10 10.22
CA GLY A 224 1.56 6.67 9.78
C GLY A 224 0.91 5.88 8.63
N MET A 225 1.69 5.47 7.63
CA MET A 225 1.22 4.62 6.53
C MET A 225 0.75 3.24 7.01
N ALA A 226 1.42 2.69 8.02
CA ALA A 226 1.05 1.40 8.58
C ALA A 226 -0.19 1.49 9.48
N SER A 227 -0.25 2.46 10.41
CA SER A 227 -1.18 2.39 11.55
C SER A 227 -1.78 3.71 12.02
N SER A 228 -1.67 4.84 11.28
CA SER A 228 -2.33 6.09 11.69
C SER A 228 -3.85 5.93 11.80
N THR A 229 -4.44 6.53 12.85
CA THR A 229 -5.89 6.62 13.02
C THR A 229 -6.54 7.77 12.28
N GLY A 230 -5.75 8.65 11.64
CA GLY A 230 -6.26 9.84 10.97
C GLY A 230 -6.70 10.97 11.90
N ILE A 231 -6.44 10.87 13.21
CA ILE A 231 -6.81 11.92 14.17
C ILE A 231 -5.91 13.13 13.99
N GLU A 232 -6.55 14.29 13.80
CA GLU A 232 -5.92 15.60 13.70
C GLU A 232 -5.62 16.22 15.08
N ALA A 233 -4.77 17.24 15.12
CA ALA A 233 -4.43 17.94 16.36
C ALA A 233 -5.66 18.61 17.05
N ASP A 234 -6.71 18.92 16.32
CA ASP A 234 -7.96 19.45 16.87
C ASP A 234 -8.98 18.36 17.27
N GLY A 235 -8.60 17.09 17.14
CA GLY A 235 -9.42 15.92 17.43
C GLY A 235 -10.41 15.55 16.33
N SER A 236 -10.39 16.21 15.19
CA SER A 236 -11.17 15.78 14.02
C SER A 236 -10.52 14.55 13.38
N ILE A 237 -11.25 13.85 12.52
CA ILE A 237 -10.76 12.67 11.80
C ILE A 237 -10.59 13.05 10.33
N SER A 238 -9.42 12.78 9.79
CA SER A 238 -9.07 12.94 8.39
C SER A 238 -9.00 11.59 7.66
N ASN A 239 -8.73 11.63 6.36
CA ASN A 239 -8.52 10.42 5.54
C ASN A 239 -7.08 9.88 5.59
N PHE A 240 -6.18 10.53 6.34
CA PHE A 240 -4.77 10.14 6.44
C PHE A 240 -4.56 8.98 7.40
N THR A 241 -5.29 7.90 7.19
CA THR A 241 -5.24 6.68 7.99
C THR A 241 -4.17 5.73 7.47
N GLY A 242 -3.61 4.93 8.34
CA GLY A 242 -2.80 3.77 7.96
C GLY A 242 -3.65 2.56 7.60
N SER A 243 -3.03 1.55 6.98
CA SER A 243 -3.73 0.34 6.54
C SER A 243 -4.32 -0.47 7.71
N ALA A 244 -3.68 -0.45 8.88
CA ALA A 244 -4.09 -1.16 10.09
C ALA A 244 -4.17 -0.21 11.30
N PRO A 245 -5.24 0.57 11.45
CA PRO A 245 -5.32 1.65 12.43
C PRO A 245 -5.28 1.19 13.90
N ASP A 246 -5.40 -0.08 14.22
CA ASP A 246 -5.28 -0.63 15.57
C ASP A 246 -3.98 -1.40 15.83
N ALA A 247 -3.10 -1.57 14.82
CA ALA A 247 -1.78 -2.18 15.02
C ALA A 247 -0.89 -1.31 15.93
N LYS A 248 -0.01 -1.95 16.69
CA LYS A 248 0.87 -1.33 17.69
C LYS A 248 2.29 -1.14 17.15
N LEU A 249 3.06 -0.35 17.86
CA LEU A 249 4.42 0.07 17.51
C LEU A 249 5.44 -0.52 18.47
N ILE A 250 6.41 -1.20 17.91
CA ILE A 250 7.72 -1.44 18.52
C ILE A 250 8.71 -0.50 17.80
N ASP A 251 9.13 0.56 18.46
CA ASP A 251 9.99 1.58 17.84
C ASP A 251 11.46 1.21 17.94
N VAL A 252 12.08 0.85 16.81
CA VAL A 252 13.48 0.49 16.72
C VAL A 252 14.23 1.51 15.88
N ARG A 253 14.78 2.51 16.56
CA ARG A 253 15.54 3.57 15.90
C ARG A 253 16.93 3.08 15.50
N ILE A 254 17.17 3.02 14.19
CA ILE A 254 18.44 2.57 13.61
C ILE A 254 19.27 3.70 13.02
N GLY A 255 18.67 4.86 12.81
CA GLY A 255 19.33 6.05 12.29
C GLY A 255 18.66 7.30 12.77
N THR A 256 19.37 8.41 12.68
CA THR A 256 18.86 9.72 12.98
C THR A 256 19.44 10.72 11.98
N ASP A 257 18.80 11.86 11.83
CA ASP A 257 19.18 12.85 10.85
C ASP A 257 19.63 14.17 11.48
N VAL A 258 20.08 15.09 10.65
CA VAL A 258 20.50 16.47 10.97
C VAL A 258 19.52 17.17 11.90
N GLY A 259 18.26 16.81 11.84
CA GLY A 259 17.23 17.35 12.71
C GLY A 259 17.46 17.06 14.18
N ALA A 260 18.04 15.92 14.51
CA ALA A 260 18.26 15.47 15.88
C ALA A 260 19.51 16.07 16.54
N GLY A 261 20.34 16.76 15.78
CA GLY A 261 21.50 17.48 16.29
C GLY A 261 22.72 17.43 15.38
N PRO A 262 23.69 18.33 15.57
CA PRO A 262 24.82 18.47 14.65
C PRO A 262 25.79 17.29 14.66
N PHE A 263 25.59 16.32 15.50
CA PHE A 263 26.46 15.16 15.64
C PHE A 263 25.84 13.85 15.15
N GLU A 264 24.54 13.80 14.98
CA GLU A 264 23.83 12.57 14.64
C GLU A 264 23.83 12.24 13.14
N ASN A 265 24.15 13.22 12.31
CA ASN A 265 24.38 12.99 10.88
C ASN A 265 25.67 12.34 10.51
N TYR A 266 26.50 12.08 11.48
CA TYR A 266 27.82 11.53 11.26
C TYR A 266 27.92 10.09 11.69
N LEU A 267 26.79 9.41 11.81
CA LEU A 267 26.86 7.98 11.62
C LEU A 267 27.38 7.84 10.19
N LEU A 268 28.66 7.58 10.08
CA LEU A 268 29.27 7.17 8.82
C LEU A 268 28.38 6.05 8.26
N GLU A 269 28.29 5.92 6.97
CA GLU A 269 27.54 4.81 6.31
C GLU A 269 27.79 3.47 7.01
N GLN A 270 28.97 3.29 7.51
CA GLN A 270 29.40 2.08 8.23
C GLN A 270 28.72 1.95 9.61
N GLU A 271 28.58 3.03 10.37
CA GLU A 271 27.94 3.03 11.70
C GLU A 271 26.42 2.86 11.55
N PHE A 272 25.83 3.43 10.50
CA PHE A 272 24.42 3.20 10.16
C PHE A 272 24.16 1.71 9.84
N TYR A 273 25.03 1.06 9.09
CA TYR A 273 24.95 -0.39 8.84
C TYR A 273 24.97 -1.19 10.16
N GLU A 274 25.90 -0.85 11.05
CA GLU A 274 26.05 -1.57 12.32
C GLU A 274 24.81 -1.36 13.21
N SER A 275 24.26 -0.15 13.28
CA SER A 275 23.04 0.12 14.05
C SER A 275 21.81 -0.58 13.48
N ALA A 276 21.70 -0.62 12.16
CA ALA A 276 20.62 -1.34 11.48
C ALA A 276 20.65 -2.84 11.78
N MET A 277 21.83 -3.46 11.63
CA MET A 277 22.02 -4.88 11.96
C MET A 277 21.76 -5.17 13.44
N ASN A 278 22.18 -4.27 14.33
CA ASN A 278 21.91 -4.37 15.76
C ASN A 278 20.41 -4.27 16.06
N GLY A 279 19.69 -3.36 15.42
CA GLY A 279 18.24 -3.22 15.58
C GLY A 279 17.49 -4.48 15.17
N ILE A 280 17.80 -5.05 14.00
CA ILE A 280 17.18 -6.29 13.52
C ILE A 280 17.51 -7.46 14.45
N GLN A 281 18.76 -7.58 14.90
CA GLN A 281 19.13 -8.61 15.85
C GLN A 281 18.37 -8.48 17.17
N TRP A 282 18.22 -7.25 17.68
CA TRP A 282 17.43 -6.99 18.89
C TRP A 282 15.99 -7.46 18.72
N ILE A 283 15.36 -7.19 17.57
CA ILE A 283 13.99 -7.63 17.28
C ILE A 283 13.88 -9.16 17.33
N ILE A 284 14.81 -9.87 16.70
CA ILE A 284 14.83 -11.34 16.69
C ILE A 284 14.97 -11.90 18.10
N ASP A 285 15.87 -11.30 18.91
CA ASP A 285 16.13 -11.73 20.29
C ASP A 285 14.95 -11.51 21.24
N HIS A 286 14.10 -10.51 20.94
CA HIS A 286 12.97 -10.09 21.79
C HIS A 286 11.58 -10.42 21.21
N ARG A 287 11.52 -11.27 20.17
CA ARG A 287 10.29 -11.56 19.42
C ARG A 287 9.14 -12.11 20.27
N ASP A 288 9.43 -12.76 21.39
CA ASP A 288 8.44 -13.39 22.27
C ASP A 288 8.31 -12.65 23.63
N ASP A 289 8.88 -11.45 23.77
CA ASP A 289 8.95 -10.77 25.05
C ASP A 289 7.61 -10.21 25.52
N ALA A 290 7.41 -10.28 26.83
CA ALA A 290 6.30 -9.64 27.52
C ALA A 290 6.70 -8.21 27.90
N TRP A 291 6.17 -7.23 27.20
CA TRP A 291 6.54 -5.83 27.37
C TRP A 291 5.99 -5.24 28.66
N GLN A 292 6.77 -4.40 29.32
CA GLN A 292 6.40 -3.80 30.60
C GLN A 292 5.20 -2.85 30.43
N GLY A 293 4.06 -3.21 31.00
CA GLY A 293 2.85 -2.38 30.98
C GLY A 293 1.91 -2.69 29.83
N ALA A 294 2.33 -3.51 28.89
CA ALA A 294 1.48 -3.98 27.79
C ALA A 294 0.48 -5.05 28.24
N SER A 295 -0.58 -5.22 27.51
CA SER A 295 -1.52 -6.34 27.68
C SER A 295 -0.93 -7.61 27.06
N GLU A 296 -1.46 -8.78 27.43
CA GLU A 296 -0.99 -10.06 26.92
C GLU A 296 -1.19 -10.19 25.40
N GLU A 297 -2.19 -9.49 24.83
CA GLU A 297 -2.46 -9.40 23.41
C GLU A 297 -1.45 -8.56 22.62
N ASP A 298 -0.66 -7.73 23.33
CA ASP A 298 0.37 -6.85 22.78
C ASP A 298 1.80 -7.35 23.07
N TYR A 299 1.98 -8.63 23.45
CA TYR A 299 3.31 -9.22 23.65
C TYR A 299 3.93 -9.64 22.32
N GLY A 300 5.25 -9.69 22.28
CA GLY A 300 6.00 -10.16 21.11
C GLY A 300 6.17 -9.13 20.01
N ILE A 301 6.69 -9.60 18.88
CA ILE A 301 6.90 -8.82 17.65
C ILE A 301 6.46 -9.68 16.46
N ASP A 302 5.50 -9.21 15.69
CA ASP A 302 4.90 -9.97 14.59
C ASP A 302 5.47 -9.59 13.22
N ILE A 303 5.82 -8.31 13.06
CA ILE A 303 6.20 -7.75 11.76
C ILE A 303 7.45 -6.87 11.91
N ILE A 304 8.37 -6.98 10.94
CA ILE A 304 9.40 -5.96 10.69
C ILE A 304 9.01 -5.15 9.47
N SER A 305 8.93 -3.83 9.62
CA SER A 305 8.77 -2.88 8.53
C SER A 305 10.07 -2.15 8.26
N LEU A 306 10.61 -2.28 7.05
CA LEU A 306 11.92 -1.80 6.63
C LEU A 306 11.79 -0.86 5.44
N SER A 307 11.84 0.45 5.68
CA SER A 307 11.66 1.50 4.67
C SER A 307 12.97 2.10 4.19
N TRP A 308 14.06 1.35 4.26
CA TRP A 308 15.41 1.77 3.88
C TRP A 308 16.15 0.59 3.24
N GLY A 309 17.31 0.85 2.65
CA GLY A 309 18.11 -0.17 1.99
C GLY A 309 19.60 0.05 2.20
N ILE A 310 20.37 -0.99 1.97
CA ILE A 310 21.83 -0.99 1.98
C ILE A 310 22.29 -1.10 0.53
N THR A 311 23.16 -0.17 0.11
CA THR A 311 23.73 -0.22 -1.23
C THR A 311 24.49 -1.53 -1.44
N SER A 312 24.13 -2.26 -2.48
CA SER A 312 24.90 -3.44 -2.86
C SER A 312 26.27 -3.01 -3.41
N HIS A 313 27.32 -3.72 -3.01
CA HIS A 313 28.67 -3.54 -3.53
C HIS A 313 28.97 -4.42 -4.75
N GLU A 314 27.99 -5.19 -5.20
CA GLU A 314 28.12 -6.12 -6.32
C GLU A 314 27.53 -5.55 -7.60
N ASP A 315 28.23 -5.73 -8.72
CA ASP A 315 27.66 -5.44 -10.04
C ASP A 315 26.40 -6.30 -10.24
N GLY A 316 25.27 -5.67 -10.60
CA GLY A 316 23.99 -6.35 -10.76
C GLY A 316 23.21 -6.55 -9.47
N GLY A 317 23.54 -5.81 -8.43
CA GLY A 317 22.85 -5.85 -7.13
C GLY A 317 23.22 -7.05 -6.26
N SER A 318 22.52 -7.23 -5.16
CA SER A 318 22.71 -8.36 -4.24
C SER A 318 22.05 -9.63 -4.77
N ASP A 319 22.65 -10.77 -4.45
CA ASP A 319 22.10 -12.11 -4.70
C ASP A 319 21.33 -12.67 -3.49
N GLY A 320 21.18 -11.89 -2.41
CA GLY A 320 20.48 -12.30 -1.19
C GLY A 320 21.30 -13.19 -0.24
N THR A 321 22.60 -13.40 -0.49
CA THR A 321 23.47 -14.20 0.40
C THR A 321 24.30 -13.36 1.36
N ASP A 322 24.27 -12.05 1.25
CA ASP A 322 24.93 -11.15 2.19
C ASP A 322 24.30 -11.21 3.61
N MET A 323 25.04 -10.69 4.60
CA MET A 323 24.61 -10.77 6.01
C MET A 323 23.26 -10.11 6.26
N HIS A 324 23.01 -8.97 5.63
CA HIS A 324 21.79 -8.22 5.85
C HIS A 324 20.56 -8.86 5.18
N SER A 325 20.71 -9.59 4.09
CA SER A 325 19.64 -10.40 3.52
C SER A 325 19.36 -11.63 4.38
N ARG A 326 20.42 -12.31 4.85
CA ARG A 326 20.27 -13.53 5.66
C ARG A 326 19.66 -13.29 7.03
N ILE A 327 19.90 -12.12 7.67
CA ILE A 327 19.27 -11.83 8.96
C ILE A 327 17.76 -11.58 8.82
N LEU A 328 17.31 -11.07 7.67
CA LEU A 328 15.88 -10.95 7.36
C LEU A 328 15.26 -12.31 7.08
N ASP A 329 15.98 -13.19 6.38
CA ASP A 329 15.54 -14.58 6.18
C ASP A 329 15.40 -15.31 7.53
N GLU A 330 16.35 -15.11 8.46
CA GLU A 330 16.26 -15.64 9.83
C GLU A 330 15.03 -15.11 10.58
N ALA A 331 14.73 -13.81 10.46
CA ALA A 331 13.53 -13.23 11.08
C ALA A 331 12.25 -13.92 10.56
N MET A 332 12.16 -14.17 9.25
CA MET A 332 11.04 -14.91 8.66
C MET A 332 10.95 -16.36 9.16
N GLU A 333 12.11 -17.03 9.31
CA GLU A 333 12.16 -18.42 9.79
C GLU A 333 11.76 -18.57 11.26
N VAL A 334 12.03 -17.55 12.09
CA VAL A 334 11.63 -17.56 13.51
C VAL A 334 10.20 -17.04 13.74
N GLY A 335 9.46 -16.72 12.68
CA GLY A 335 8.03 -16.39 12.75
C GLY A 335 7.69 -14.92 12.61
N ILE A 336 8.66 -14.01 12.40
CA ILE A 336 8.42 -12.59 12.18
C ILE A 336 8.24 -12.32 10.68
N THR A 337 7.15 -11.70 10.27
CA THR A 337 6.94 -11.36 8.86
C THR A 337 7.69 -10.08 8.50
N VAL A 338 8.54 -10.14 7.47
CA VAL A 338 9.37 -9.01 7.05
C VAL A 338 8.86 -8.39 5.76
N SER A 339 8.57 -7.09 5.81
CA SER A 339 8.25 -6.24 4.66
C SER A 339 9.40 -5.26 4.43
N VAL A 340 9.93 -5.20 3.21
CA VAL A 340 11.12 -4.41 2.88
C VAL A 340 10.97 -3.65 1.57
N ALA A 341 11.46 -2.40 1.54
CA ALA A 341 11.42 -1.55 0.36
C ALA A 341 12.32 -2.07 -0.77
N ALA A 342 11.82 -2.05 -2.01
CA ALA A 342 12.59 -2.46 -3.19
C ALA A 342 13.73 -1.47 -3.53
N GLY A 343 13.64 -0.22 -3.07
CA GLY A 343 14.56 0.86 -3.39
C GLY A 343 14.00 1.88 -4.38
N ASN A 344 14.71 3.00 -4.54
CA ASN A 344 14.26 4.15 -5.33
C ASN A 344 15.20 4.49 -6.50
N ASP A 345 15.93 3.51 -7.01
CA ASP A 345 16.94 3.68 -8.08
C ASP A 345 16.39 3.33 -9.48
N GLY A 346 15.09 3.02 -9.58
CA GLY A 346 14.45 2.65 -10.84
C GLY A 346 14.33 3.80 -11.85
N PRO A 347 13.91 3.47 -13.09
CA PRO A 347 13.62 2.15 -13.63
C PRO A 347 14.86 1.38 -14.13
N ASP A 348 16.00 2.04 -14.22
CA ASP A 348 17.24 1.54 -14.84
C ASP A 348 18.25 1.04 -13.79
N ASN A 349 17.78 0.66 -12.61
CA ASN A 349 18.61 0.10 -11.55
C ASN A 349 19.30 -1.20 -12.02
N ASP A 350 20.57 -1.35 -11.63
CA ASP A 350 21.35 -2.55 -11.89
C ASP A 350 21.17 -3.53 -10.71
N GLY A 351 20.09 -4.32 -10.74
CA GLY A 351 19.67 -5.23 -9.67
C GLY A 351 19.04 -4.51 -8.46
N LEU A 352 18.68 -5.27 -7.45
CA LEU A 352 18.10 -4.77 -6.20
C LEU A 352 19.18 -4.54 -5.14
N SER A 353 18.93 -3.58 -4.24
CA SER A 353 19.75 -3.37 -3.06
C SER A 353 19.71 -4.57 -2.12
N GLY A 354 20.69 -4.66 -1.21
CA GLY A 354 20.85 -5.81 -0.34
C GLY A 354 19.60 -6.24 0.40
N MET A 355 18.97 -5.33 1.16
CA MET A 355 17.80 -5.69 1.97
C MET A 355 16.63 -6.19 1.13
N GLY A 356 16.36 -5.55 -0.01
CA GLY A 356 15.31 -5.96 -0.96
C GLY A 356 15.61 -7.27 -1.69
N SER A 357 16.78 -7.84 -1.50
CA SER A 357 17.22 -9.11 -2.13
C SER A 357 17.08 -10.33 -1.21
N SER A 358 16.67 -10.17 0.06
CA SER A 358 16.38 -11.30 0.97
C SER A 358 15.43 -12.30 0.32
N SER A 359 15.72 -13.59 0.41
CA SER A 359 14.95 -14.65 -0.27
C SER A 359 13.55 -14.82 0.29
N LEU A 360 13.41 -14.73 1.61
CA LEU A 360 12.15 -15.02 2.29
C LEU A 360 11.29 -13.77 2.54
N SER A 361 11.87 -12.58 2.71
CA SER A 361 11.13 -11.34 2.97
C SER A 361 10.18 -10.96 1.82
N ILE A 362 9.24 -10.06 2.13
CA ILE A 362 8.29 -9.49 1.17
C ILE A 362 8.85 -8.15 0.70
N THR A 363 9.39 -8.13 -0.52
CA THR A 363 9.94 -6.92 -1.12
C THR A 363 8.84 -6.14 -1.83
N VAL A 364 8.73 -4.85 -1.52
CA VAL A 364 7.63 -3.99 -1.93
C VAL A 364 8.10 -2.92 -2.90
N GLY A 365 7.56 -2.93 -4.12
CA GLY A 365 7.68 -1.87 -5.11
C GLY A 365 6.66 -0.75 -4.89
N ALA A 366 6.89 0.41 -5.50
CA ALA A 366 5.97 1.53 -5.40
C ALA A 366 5.14 1.73 -6.68
N THR A 367 3.86 2.05 -6.50
CA THR A 367 2.99 2.54 -7.55
C THR A 367 2.68 4.02 -7.37
N ASP A 368 2.23 4.65 -8.45
CA ASP A 368 1.64 5.97 -8.48
C ASP A 368 0.13 5.75 -8.75
N ASP A 369 -0.68 6.02 -7.74
CA ASP A 369 -2.13 5.85 -7.76
C ASP A 369 -2.86 7.02 -8.45
N GLN A 370 -2.12 7.91 -9.11
CA GLN A 370 -2.62 9.10 -9.80
C GLN A 370 -3.59 9.94 -8.94
N ASN A 371 -3.58 9.70 -7.63
CA ASN A 371 -4.52 10.26 -6.66
C ASN A 371 -5.99 9.95 -7.01
N THR A 372 -6.26 8.75 -7.50
CA THR A 372 -7.61 8.23 -7.75
C THR A 372 -7.82 6.92 -6.99
N ILE A 373 -9.09 6.61 -6.68
CA ILE A 373 -9.45 5.32 -6.08
C ILE A 373 -9.53 4.24 -7.16
N ASP A 374 -9.73 4.65 -8.41
CA ASP A 374 -9.80 3.75 -9.54
C ASP A 374 -8.39 3.24 -9.84
N ARG A 375 -8.21 1.94 -9.68
CA ARG A 375 -6.91 1.30 -9.85
C ARG A 375 -6.52 1.07 -11.32
N ASP A 376 -7.43 1.30 -12.26
CA ASP A 376 -7.17 1.06 -13.68
C ASP A 376 -6.16 2.06 -14.27
N ASP A 377 -6.01 3.24 -13.68
CA ASP A 377 -5.04 4.26 -14.08
C ASP A 377 -3.73 4.23 -13.28
N ASP A 378 -3.60 3.33 -12.30
CA ASP A 378 -2.38 3.16 -11.51
C ASP A 378 -1.22 2.72 -12.40
N THR A 379 -0.08 3.32 -12.16
CA THR A 379 1.17 2.99 -12.85
C THR A 379 2.27 2.65 -11.85
N VAL A 380 3.28 1.90 -12.31
CA VAL A 380 4.46 1.73 -11.49
C VAL A 380 5.20 3.06 -11.37
N ALA A 381 5.59 3.44 -10.16
CA ALA A 381 6.33 4.67 -9.93
C ALA A 381 7.69 4.65 -10.64
N SER A 382 8.04 5.76 -11.31
CA SER A 382 9.24 5.83 -12.15
C SER A 382 10.53 5.59 -11.37
N TYR A 383 10.55 5.94 -10.09
CA TYR A 383 11.70 5.76 -9.20
C TYR A 383 11.77 4.37 -8.56
N SER A 384 10.67 3.61 -8.51
CA SER A 384 10.68 2.29 -7.87
C SER A 384 11.72 1.38 -8.51
N SER A 385 12.60 0.76 -7.73
CA SER A 385 13.54 -0.22 -8.25
C SER A 385 12.82 -1.42 -8.84
N ARG A 386 13.36 -1.96 -9.93
CA ARG A 386 12.81 -3.08 -10.71
C ARG A 386 13.56 -4.36 -10.42
N GLY A 387 12.84 -5.46 -10.48
CA GLY A 387 13.43 -6.78 -10.41
C GLY A 387 14.12 -7.20 -11.71
N GLN A 388 14.73 -8.36 -11.72
CA GLN A 388 14.81 -9.35 -10.66
C GLN A 388 16.12 -9.16 -9.87
N ARG A 389 16.24 -9.78 -8.67
CA ARG A 389 17.52 -9.80 -7.99
C ARG A 389 18.52 -10.73 -8.72
N LYS A 390 19.77 -10.63 -8.36
CA LYS A 390 20.83 -11.49 -8.89
C LYS A 390 20.65 -12.94 -8.44
N ASP A 391 20.95 -13.88 -9.34
CA ASP A 391 20.96 -15.32 -9.07
C ASP A 391 22.06 -15.67 -8.05
N ASN A 392 21.71 -16.37 -6.98
CA ASN A 392 22.63 -16.87 -5.95
C ASN A 392 23.19 -18.28 -6.25
N GLY A 393 22.78 -18.88 -7.35
CA GLY A 393 23.24 -20.19 -7.77
C GLY A 393 22.67 -21.37 -6.98
N ASP A 394 21.61 -21.19 -6.20
CA ASP A 394 20.96 -22.26 -5.44
C ASP A 394 20.08 -23.17 -6.31
N GLY A 395 19.84 -22.78 -7.56
CA GLY A 395 18.99 -23.49 -8.50
C GLY A 395 17.50 -23.30 -8.28
N ASN A 396 17.11 -22.33 -7.45
CA ASN A 396 15.72 -21.93 -7.22
C ASN A 396 15.45 -20.52 -7.77
N PRO A 397 15.12 -20.36 -9.03
CA PRO A 397 14.94 -19.04 -9.65
C PRO A 397 13.73 -18.26 -9.10
N LEU A 398 12.86 -18.88 -8.28
CA LEU A 398 11.71 -18.19 -7.70
C LEU A 398 12.11 -17.21 -6.59
N ASN A 399 13.24 -17.44 -5.93
CA ASN A 399 13.79 -16.51 -4.94
C ASN A 399 14.25 -15.18 -5.56
N GLU A 400 14.48 -15.16 -6.87
CA GLU A 400 15.00 -14.02 -7.62
C GLU A 400 13.90 -13.10 -8.10
N LEU A 401 12.64 -13.57 -8.07
CA LEU A 401 11.48 -12.84 -8.54
C LEU A 401 11.05 -11.77 -7.52
N LYS A 402 11.84 -10.71 -7.45
CA LYS A 402 11.65 -9.53 -6.60
C LYS A 402 11.33 -8.29 -7.47
N PRO A 403 10.49 -7.33 -7.03
CA PRO A 403 9.70 -7.38 -5.79
C PRO A 403 8.61 -8.44 -5.84
N GLU A 404 8.05 -8.81 -4.68
CA GLU A 404 6.88 -9.67 -4.61
C GLU A 404 5.60 -8.93 -4.93
N ILE A 405 5.47 -7.69 -4.45
CA ILE A 405 4.21 -6.95 -4.53
C ILE A 405 4.48 -5.45 -4.68
N SER A 406 3.49 -4.69 -5.08
CA SER A 406 3.56 -3.24 -5.12
C SER A 406 2.37 -2.59 -4.41
N ALA A 407 2.59 -1.36 -3.91
CA ALA A 407 1.58 -0.54 -3.26
C ALA A 407 1.82 0.94 -3.56
N PRO A 408 0.84 1.84 -3.36
CA PRO A 408 1.01 3.27 -3.53
C PRO A 408 2.15 3.84 -2.68
N GLY A 409 3.04 4.59 -3.33
CA GLY A 409 4.20 5.23 -2.70
C GLY A 409 4.50 6.62 -3.23
N SER A 410 3.67 7.16 -4.14
CA SER A 410 3.90 8.46 -4.78
C SER A 410 3.06 9.56 -4.18
N ASN A 411 3.66 10.74 -3.99
CA ASN A 411 2.99 11.96 -3.52
C ASN A 411 2.20 11.78 -2.21
N ILE A 412 2.76 11.03 -1.29
CA ILE A 412 2.10 10.66 -0.03
C ILE A 412 1.90 11.87 0.88
N ILE A 413 0.75 11.94 1.55
CA ILE A 413 0.49 12.79 2.70
C ILE A 413 0.32 11.88 3.90
N GLN A 414 1.14 12.10 4.93
CA GLN A 414 1.09 11.27 6.12
C GLN A 414 1.60 12.03 7.36
N ALA A 415 1.56 11.37 8.50
CA ALA A 415 1.91 11.90 9.82
C ALA A 415 3.22 12.70 9.79
N GLU A 416 3.19 13.87 10.44
CA GLU A 416 4.34 14.73 10.61
C GLU A 416 4.85 14.64 12.05
N ALA A 417 6.12 14.33 12.23
CA ALA A 417 6.71 14.35 13.55
C ALA A 417 6.71 15.77 14.15
N CYS A 418 6.72 15.83 15.47
CA CYS A 418 6.86 17.07 16.22
C CYS A 418 5.61 17.98 16.25
N VAL A 419 4.46 17.45 15.94
CA VAL A 419 3.20 18.22 15.98
C VAL A 419 2.82 18.60 17.42
N THR A 420 3.04 17.70 18.35
CA THR A 420 2.63 17.84 19.76
C THR A 420 3.78 17.79 20.74
N SER A 421 4.83 17.03 20.42
CA SER A 421 6.00 16.92 21.27
C SER A 421 6.91 18.13 21.12
N GLY A 422 7.18 18.82 22.20
CA GLY A 422 8.27 19.79 22.24
C GLY A 422 9.66 19.15 22.14
N GLY A 423 9.72 17.83 21.88
CA GLY A 423 10.93 17.02 21.84
C GLY A 423 11.72 17.14 20.54
N CYS A 424 11.07 17.45 19.44
CA CYS A 424 11.77 17.84 18.23
C CYS A 424 12.38 19.22 18.42
N ASN A 425 13.55 19.25 18.97
CA ASN A 425 14.35 20.47 18.97
C ASN A 425 14.66 20.84 17.54
N ASN A 426 13.82 21.65 16.93
CA ASN A 426 14.01 22.23 15.64
C ASN A 426 15.30 23.04 15.56
N PHE A 427 16.40 22.34 15.46
CA PHE A 427 17.70 22.98 15.27
C PHE A 427 17.77 23.68 13.90
N VAL A 428 16.93 23.29 12.97
CA VAL A 428 16.83 23.86 11.63
C VAL A 428 15.73 24.90 11.51
N GLY A 429 15.14 25.35 12.62
CA GLY A 429 14.31 26.56 12.67
C GLY A 429 12.93 26.43 12.00
N GLY A 430 12.36 25.26 12.02
CA GLY A 430 10.95 25.10 11.74
C GLY A 430 10.17 25.07 13.05
N ASP A 431 9.20 25.94 13.22
CA ASP A 431 8.13 25.70 14.14
C ASP A 431 7.51 24.36 13.78
N ALA A 432 7.20 23.52 14.74
CA ALA A 432 6.40 22.34 14.50
C ALA A 432 5.27 22.74 13.59
N SER A 433 5.13 22.09 12.47
CA SER A 433 4.07 22.39 11.52
C SER A 433 2.75 22.37 12.29
N GLN A 434 1.88 23.32 12.01
CA GLN A 434 0.53 23.28 12.56
C GLN A 434 -0.34 22.22 11.88
N ASN A 435 0.23 21.54 10.87
CA ASN A 435 -0.44 20.48 10.13
C ASN A 435 -0.04 19.14 10.75
N THR A 436 -1.01 18.39 11.18
CA THR A 436 -0.81 17.02 11.72
C THR A 436 -0.31 16.06 10.65
N TYR A 437 -0.76 16.26 9.41
CA TYR A 437 -0.37 15.49 8.25
C TYR A 437 0.12 16.40 7.14
N THR A 438 1.21 16.05 6.50
CA THR A 438 1.84 16.85 5.44
C THR A 438 2.30 16.00 4.27
N GLY A 439 2.61 16.67 3.15
CA GLY A 439 3.22 16.03 1.99
C GLY A 439 4.61 15.48 2.34
N ARG A 440 4.78 14.17 2.22
CA ARG A 440 6.03 13.45 2.54
C ARG A 440 6.89 13.16 1.33
N GLY A 441 6.37 13.38 0.13
CA GLY A 441 7.04 13.05 -1.12
C GLY A 441 6.71 11.65 -1.61
N SER A 442 7.70 11.00 -2.23
CA SER A 442 7.50 9.72 -2.91
C SER A 442 8.65 8.77 -2.59
N GLY A 443 8.35 7.50 -2.42
CA GLY A 443 9.34 6.45 -2.15
C GLY A 443 8.70 5.09 -1.92
N THR A 444 9.43 4.02 -2.23
CA THR A 444 9.08 2.65 -1.78
C THR A 444 9.03 2.58 -0.26
N SER A 445 9.66 3.55 0.41
CA SER A 445 9.59 3.75 1.87
C SER A 445 8.17 3.95 2.40
N TYR A 446 7.24 4.46 1.59
CA TYR A 446 5.84 4.63 1.98
C TYR A 446 4.94 3.47 1.54
N ALA A 447 5.28 2.82 0.43
CA ALA A 447 4.58 1.61 -0.02
C ALA A 447 4.76 0.45 0.97
N THR A 448 5.97 0.28 1.49
CA THR A 448 6.35 -0.81 2.39
C THR A 448 5.53 -0.82 3.70
N PRO A 449 5.45 0.26 4.49
CA PRO A 449 4.68 0.24 5.72
C PRO A 449 3.16 0.12 5.48
N SER A 450 2.64 0.57 4.35
CA SER A 450 1.26 0.28 3.96
C SER A 450 1.03 -1.24 3.84
N VAL A 451 1.96 -1.97 3.22
CA VAL A 451 1.92 -3.44 3.15
C VAL A 451 2.14 -4.06 4.53
N SER A 452 3.00 -3.50 5.38
CA SER A 452 3.15 -3.96 6.78
C SER A 452 1.83 -3.87 7.56
N GLY A 453 1.07 -2.80 7.37
CA GLY A 453 -0.28 -2.69 7.92
C GLY A 453 -1.24 -3.76 7.36
N ILE A 454 -1.18 -4.05 6.06
CA ILE A 454 -2.00 -5.12 5.46
C ILE A 454 -1.61 -6.50 6.02
N ILE A 455 -0.31 -6.75 6.25
CA ILE A 455 0.16 -7.95 6.95
C ILE A 455 -0.45 -8.04 8.36
N ALA A 456 -0.54 -6.91 9.08
CA ALA A 456 -1.18 -6.89 10.39
C ALA A 456 -2.67 -7.25 10.31
N LEU A 457 -3.40 -6.82 9.27
CA LEU A 457 -4.78 -7.25 9.05
C LEU A 457 -4.88 -8.76 8.78
N LEU A 458 -3.90 -9.35 8.08
CA LEU A 458 -3.85 -10.79 7.81
C LEU A 458 -3.61 -11.61 9.08
N ILE A 459 -2.69 -11.17 9.93
CA ILE A 459 -2.38 -11.83 11.21
C ILE A 459 -3.60 -11.77 12.14
N GLU A 460 -4.26 -10.60 12.28
CA GLU A 460 -5.51 -10.50 13.04
C GLU A 460 -6.60 -11.43 12.49
N ALA A 461 -6.73 -11.51 11.17
CA ALA A 461 -7.71 -12.38 10.52
C ALA A 461 -7.43 -13.85 10.78
N ASN A 462 -6.16 -14.24 10.78
CA ASN A 462 -5.73 -15.64 10.90
C ASN A 462 -4.33 -15.74 11.49
N GLU A 463 -4.24 -15.83 12.81
CA GLU A 463 -3.00 -15.94 13.57
C GLU A 463 -2.20 -17.23 13.32
N ASP A 464 -2.81 -18.23 12.68
CA ASP A 464 -2.14 -19.49 12.33
C ASP A 464 -1.32 -19.41 11.04
N LEU A 465 -1.35 -18.28 10.31
CA LEU A 465 -0.56 -18.08 9.10
C LEU A 465 0.91 -17.88 9.44
N THR A 466 1.78 -18.67 8.84
CA THR A 466 3.23 -18.43 8.92
C THR A 466 3.65 -17.28 8.00
N PRO A 467 4.82 -16.64 8.22
CA PRO A 467 5.32 -15.57 7.36
C PRO A 467 5.35 -15.93 5.87
N LEU A 468 5.75 -17.15 5.53
CA LEU A 468 5.75 -17.63 4.15
C LEU A 468 4.34 -17.81 3.59
N GLN A 469 3.39 -18.24 4.40
CA GLN A 469 1.99 -18.36 3.97
C GLN A 469 1.36 -16.98 3.76
N ILE A 470 1.68 -15.99 4.60
CA ILE A 470 1.28 -14.58 4.41
C ILE A 470 1.82 -14.06 3.08
N LYS A 471 3.11 -14.29 2.79
CA LYS A 471 3.73 -13.93 1.51
C LYS A 471 2.97 -14.53 0.33
N GLU A 472 2.64 -15.82 0.39
CA GLU A 472 1.89 -16.48 -0.69
C GLU A 472 0.44 -15.98 -0.81
N VAL A 473 -0.23 -15.67 0.31
CA VAL A 473 -1.57 -15.05 0.29
C VAL A 473 -1.52 -13.71 -0.44
N LEU A 474 -0.55 -12.85 -0.13
CA LEU A 474 -0.38 -11.56 -0.80
C LEU A 474 -0.11 -11.72 -2.29
N LYS A 475 0.78 -12.64 -2.68
CA LYS A 475 1.10 -12.93 -4.09
C LYS A 475 -0.12 -13.43 -4.87
N GLN A 476 -0.87 -14.37 -4.29
CA GLN A 476 -2.03 -14.98 -4.96
C GLN A 476 -3.20 -14.01 -5.11
N THR A 477 -3.39 -13.09 -4.18
CA THR A 477 -4.52 -12.15 -4.16
C THR A 477 -4.21 -10.80 -4.78
N ALA A 478 -2.94 -10.56 -5.14
CA ALA A 478 -2.53 -9.33 -5.80
C ALA A 478 -3.27 -9.10 -7.12
N GLU A 479 -3.63 -7.86 -7.39
CA GLU A 479 -4.18 -7.46 -8.67
C GLU A 479 -3.07 -7.35 -9.70
N ARG A 480 -3.06 -8.29 -10.63
CA ARG A 480 -1.99 -8.43 -11.62
C ARG A 480 -1.92 -7.27 -12.57
N ARG A 481 -0.70 -6.81 -12.83
CA ARG A 481 -0.40 -5.70 -13.73
C ARG A 481 0.79 -6.03 -14.62
N GLY A 482 0.72 -5.54 -15.86
CA GLY A 482 1.77 -5.73 -16.85
C GLY A 482 1.87 -7.16 -17.38
N GLU A 483 2.71 -7.34 -18.39
CA GLU A 483 3.01 -8.64 -18.95
C GLU A 483 4.06 -9.37 -18.12
N PRO A 484 4.02 -10.70 -18.00
CA PRO A 484 5.04 -11.46 -17.29
C PRO A 484 6.46 -11.15 -17.80
N SER A 485 7.41 -10.94 -16.88
CA SER A 485 8.80 -10.61 -17.24
C SER A 485 9.72 -11.83 -17.30
N ALA A 486 9.35 -12.92 -16.63
CA ALA A 486 10.08 -14.19 -16.61
C ALA A 486 9.14 -15.39 -16.72
N PRO A 487 8.36 -15.49 -17.83
CA PRO A 487 7.30 -16.49 -17.95
C PRO A 487 7.80 -17.94 -17.96
N GLU A 488 9.11 -18.16 -18.20
CA GLU A 488 9.77 -19.46 -18.11
C GLU A 488 10.03 -19.89 -16.66
N ILE A 489 9.98 -18.95 -15.69
CA ILE A 489 10.11 -19.21 -14.26
C ILE A 489 8.74 -19.16 -13.61
N ASP A 490 8.04 -18.04 -13.76
CA ASP A 490 6.69 -17.82 -13.23
C ASP A 490 5.88 -16.98 -14.22
N PRO A 491 4.75 -17.53 -14.73
CA PRO A 491 3.93 -16.84 -15.74
C PRO A 491 3.13 -15.65 -15.17
N TYR A 492 3.25 -15.33 -13.90
CA TYR A 492 2.46 -14.32 -13.22
C TYR A 492 3.28 -13.17 -12.65
N TRP A 493 4.59 -13.32 -12.59
CA TRP A 493 5.46 -12.29 -12.05
C TRP A 493 5.84 -11.25 -13.11
N ASN A 494 5.78 -9.99 -12.71
CA ASN A 494 6.23 -8.84 -13.50
C ASN A 494 7.33 -8.09 -12.76
N ARG A 495 8.43 -7.71 -13.44
CA ARG A 495 9.57 -7.05 -12.83
C ARG A 495 9.24 -5.68 -12.22
N ASP A 496 8.18 -5.03 -12.70
CA ASP A 496 7.78 -3.69 -12.31
C ASP A 496 6.82 -3.70 -11.11
N PHE A 497 5.86 -4.62 -11.10
CA PHE A 497 4.80 -4.70 -10.09
C PHE A 497 4.92 -5.91 -9.14
N GLY A 498 5.89 -6.80 -9.36
CA GLY A 498 5.89 -8.08 -8.68
C GLY A 498 4.76 -8.98 -9.19
N TYR A 499 4.06 -9.67 -8.29
CA TYR A 499 2.85 -10.43 -8.62
C TYR A 499 1.63 -9.53 -8.84
N GLY A 500 1.77 -8.22 -8.59
CA GLY A 500 0.73 -7.21 -8.81
C GLY A 500 0.65 -6.18 -7.71
N MET A 501 -0.39 -5.36 -7.78
CA MET A 501 -0.72 -4.40 -6.74
C MET A 501 -1.45 -5.10 -5.58
N VAL A 502 -1.07 -4.79 -4.35
CA VAL A 502 -1.68 -5.39 -3.16
C VAL A 502 -3.19 -5.16 -3.11
N ASP A 503 -3.95 -6.17 -2.70
CA ASP A 503 -5.40 -6.12 -2.48
C ASP A 503 -5.70 -6.63 -1.06
N ALA A 504 -5.80 -5.70 -0.12
CA ALA A 504 -5.99 -6.03 1.29
C ALA A 504 -7.30 -6.77 1.54
N PHE A 505 -8.36 -6.38 0.83
CA PHE A 505 -9.65 -7.03 1.01
C PHE A 505 -9.64 -8.48 0.51
N ALA A 506 -9.03 -8.73 -0.63
CA ALA A 506 -8.88 -10.07 -1.18
C ALA A 506 -8.00 -10.96 -0.28
N ALA A 507 -6.88 -10.41 0.19
CA ALA A 507 -5.96 -11.12 1.06
C ALA A 507 -6.60 -11.51 2.40
N VAL A 508 -7.25 -10.55 3.07
CA VAL A 508 -7.96 -10.82 4.34
C VAL A 508 -9.12 -11.79 4.15
N SER A 509 -9.87 -11.67 3.04
CA SER A 509 -10.94 -12.62 2.74
C SER A 509 -10.43 -14.06 2.62
N LEU A 510 -9.29 -14.24 1.94
CA LEU A 510 -8.66 -15.56 1.83
C LEU A 510 -8.16 -16.06 3.19
N ALA A 511 -7.50 -15.20 3.99
CA ALA A 511 -7.03 -15.55 5.33
C ALA A 511 -8.17 -16.04 6.24
N ILE A 512 -9.30 -15.33 6.26
CA ILE A 512 -10.50 -15.73 7.00
C ILE A 512 -11.02 -17.07 6.49
N HIS A 513 -11.12 -17.25 5.17
CA HIS A 513 -11.58 -18.50 4.56
C HIS A 513 -10.70 -19.69 4.98
N LEU A 514 -9.39 -19.52 4.96
CA LEU A 514 -8.43 -20.55 5.36
C LEU A 514 -8.60 -20.94 6.83
N LYS A 515 -8.81 -19.97 7.72
CA LYS A 515 -9.06 -20.19 9.15
C LYS A 515 -10.39 -20.90 9.37
N GLU A 516 -11.49 -20.41 8.79
CA GLU A 516 -12.82 -21.00 8.94
C GLU A 516 -12.89 -22.44 8.42
N THR A 517 -12.12 -22.79 7.42
CA THR A 517 -12.07 -24.11 6.80
C THR A 517 -10.97 -25.01 7.35
N ASN A 518 -10.23 -24.55 8.37
CA ASN A 518 -9.09 -25.25 9.01
C ASN A 518 -8.03 -25.70 8.00
N GLN A 519 -7.78 -24.91 6.99
CA GLN A 519 -6.80 -25.26 5.96
C GLN A 519 -5.40 -24.73 6.25
N THR A 520 -5.25 -23.74 7.14
CA THR A 520 -4.01 -23.03 7.41
C THR A 520 -2.85 -23.95 7.70
N VAL A 521 -3.05 -24.93 8.59
CA VAL A 521 -1.99 -25.85 9.06
C VAL A 521 -1.48 -26.78 7.95
N SER A 522 -2.28 -27.04 6.94
CA SER A 522 -1.94 -27.95 5.84
C SER A 522 -1.44 -27.25 4.58
N ILE A 523 -1.30 -25.94 4.60
CA ILE A 523 -0.81 -25.17 3.43
C ILE A 523 0.70 -25.31 3.32
N ASN A 524 1.14 -25.70 2.14
CA ASN A 524 2.55 -25.70 1.77
C ASN A 524 2.84 -24.44 0.95
N PRO A 525 3.62 -23.48 1.46
CA PRO A 525 3.95 -22.24 0.74
C PRO A 525 4.82 -22.48 -0.50
N TYR A 526 5.39 -23.66 -0.65
CA TYR A 526 6.23 -24.03 -1.80
C TYR A 526 5.45 -24.70 -2.94
N ILE A 527 4.13 -24.84 -2.82
CA ILE A 527 3.27 -25.32 -3.90
C ILE A 527 2.42 -24.16 -4.41
N GLN A 528 2.63 -23.83 -5.67
CA GLN A 528 1.93 -22.77 -6.36
C GLN A 528 0.72 -23.32 -7.09
N ASN A 529 -0.40 -22.59 -7.04
CA ASN A 529 -1.60 -22.92 -7.77
C ASN A 529 -2.33 -21.64 -8.17
N HIS A 530 -2.42 -21.34 -9.44
CA HIS A 530 -2.95 -20.10 -9.95
C HIS A 530 -4.06 -20.33 -10.98
N LEU A 531 -5.09 -19.51 -10.92
CA LEU A 531 -6.12 -19.44 -11.93
C LEU A 531 -5.56 -18.77 -13.19
N LEU A 532 -5.71 -19.41 -14.35
CA LEU A 532 -5.37 -18.85 -15.64
C LEU A 532 -6.59 -18.25 -16.33
N SER A 533 -7.67 -19.05 -16.42
CA SER A 533 -8.89 -18.59 -17.06
C SER A 533 -10.12 -19.39 -16.63
N VAL A 534 -11.29 -18.79 -16.84
CA VAL A 534 -12.60 -19.45 -16.71
C VAL A 534 -13.33 -19.26 -18.04
N ASN A 535 -13.50 -20.35 -18.79
CA ASN A 535 -14.06 -20.32 -20.13
C ASN A 535 -15.45 -20.94 -20.17
N SER A 536 -16.36 -20.27 -20.85
CA SER A 536 -17.72 -20.76 -21.13
C SER A 536 -17.99 -21.00 -22.59
N GLU A 537 -17.15 -20.41 -23.44
CA GLU A 537 -17.20 -20.54 -24.88
C GLU A 537 -15.93 -21.26 -25.35
N ASN A 538 -16.05 -22.10 -26.40
CA ASN A 538 -14.94 -22.90 -26.91
C ASN A 538 -14.29 -23.86 -25.89
N THR A 539 -15.10 -24.47 -25.04
CA THR A 539 -14.67 -25.45 -24.05
C THR A 539 -14.45 -26.83 -24.68
N SER A 540 -13.58 -27.62 -24.05
CA SER A 540 -13.37 -29.05 -24.46
C SER A 540 -14.60 -29.93 -24.23
N CYS A 541 -15.55 -29.47 -23.43
CA CYS A 541 -16.78 -30.17 -23.06
C CYS A 541 -18.06 -29.42 -23.52
N SER A 542 -19.15 -30.13 -23.68
CA SER A 542 -20.43 -29.54 -24.03
C SER A 542 -21.22 -29.12 -22.80
N ASN A 543 -21.67 -27.87 -22.78
CA ASN A 543 -22.45 -27.27 -21.68
C ASN A 543 -21.71 -27.28 -20.33
N CYS A 544 -20.44 -27.04 -20.32
CA CYS A 544 -19.64 -26.87 -19.13
C CYS A 544 -19.02 -25.47 -19.08
N VAL A 545 -18.56 -25.10 -17.90
CA VAL A 545 -17.57 -24.05 -17.66
C VAL A 545 -16.26 -24.74 -17.40
N GLU A 546 -15.23 -24.39 -18.12
CA GLU A 546 -13.90 -24.94 -17.96
C GLU A 546 -13.03 -23.98 -17.17
N ILE A 547 -12.57 -24.40 -15.99
CA ILE A 547 -11.65 -23.68 -15.15
C ILE A 547 -10.24 -24.19 -15.48
N ILE A 548 -9.37 -23.29 -15.90
CA ILE A 548 -7.99 -23.63 -16.27
C ILE A 548 -7.04 -22.92 -15.33
N GLY A 549 -6.02 -23.61 -14.89
CA GLY A 549 -4.98 -23.04 -14.03
C GLY A 549 -3.63 -23.70 -14.26
N HIS A 550 -2.65 -23.15 -13.56
CA HIS A 550 -1.28 -23.67 -13.48
C HIS A 550 -0.95 -24.07 -12.06
N THR A 551 -0.18 -25.14 -11.90
CA THR A 551 0.37 -25.57 -10.61
C THR A 551 1.80 -26.04 -10.76
N TRP A 552 2.63 -25.81 -9.76
CA TRP A 552 4.00 -26.33 -9.66
C TRP A 552 4.48 -26.29 -8.21
N GLY A 553 5.49 -27.10 -7.93
CA GLY A 553 6.14 -27.12 -6.62
C GLY A 553 7.57 -26.59 -6.69
N GLN A 554 7.98 -25.78 -5.72
CA GLN A 554 9.37 -25.32 -5.58
C GLN A 554 10.28 -26.40 -5.01
N MET A 555 9.80 -27.16 -4.03
CA MET A 555 10.61 -28.12 -3.27
C MET A 555 9.92 -29.48 -3.13
N GLY A 556 9.12 -29.86 -4.09
CA GLY A 556 8.41 -31.13 -4.07
C GLY A 556 7.49 -31.27 -5.26
N ASP A 557 7.18 -32.50 -5.60
CA ASP A 557 6.29 -32.80 -6.73
C ASP A 557 4.85 -32.53 -6.35
N VAL A 558 4.10 -31.89 -7.27
CA VAL A 558 2.65 -31.89 -7.20
C VAL A 558 2.16 -33.31 -7.50
N GLU A 559 1.50 -33.94 -6.53
CA GLU A 559 1.04 -35.32 -6.63
C GLU A 559 -0.36 -35.44 -7.24
N GLY A 560 -1.14 -34.36 -7.18
CA GLY A 560 -2.49 -34.35 -7.72
C GLY A 560 -3.22 -33.05 -7.45
N MET A 561 -4.46 -32.99 -7.93
CA MET A 561 -5.35 -31.85 -7.77
C MET A 561 -6.61 -32.28 -7.06
N GLN A 562 -7.17 -31.37 -6.28
CA GLN A 562 -8.45 -31.55 -5.61
C GLN A 562 -9.35 -30.35 -5.88
N TYR A 563 -10.65 -30.60 -5.94
CA TYR A 563 -11.66 -29.56 -5.94
C TYR A 563 -12.80 -29.89 -4.99
N ARG A 564 -13.50 -28.86 -4.54
CA ARG A 564 -14.78 -29.00 -3.85
C ARG A 564 -15.74 -27.88 -4.25
N ILE A 565 -17.03 -28.09 -3.98
CA ILE A 565 -18.11 -27.17 -4.28
C ILE A 565 -18.81 -26.83 -2.97
N ASP A 566 -19.02 -25.53 -2.68
CA ASP A 566 -19.74 -25.00 -1.52
C ASP A 566 -19.26 -25.58 -0.17
N GLY A 567 -17.95 -25.72 0.00
CA GLY A 567 -17.36 -26.28 1.22
C GLY A 567 -17.66 -27.77 1.44
N GLY A 568 -18.14 -28.48 0.42
CA GLY A 568 -18.39 -29.91 0.46
C GLY A 568 -17.12 -30.77 0.57
N ASN A 569 -17.24 -32.05 0.27
CA ASN A 569 -16.08 -32.95 0.30
C ASN A 569 -15.10 -32.65 -0.83
N TRP A 570 -13.82 -32.77 -0.54
CA TRP A 570 -12.76 -32.71 -1.55
C TRP A 570 -12.83 -33.92 -2.48
N ASN A 571 -12.82 -33.66 -3.77
CA ASN A 571 -12.81 -34.64 -4.84
C ASN A 571 -11.46 -34.54 -5.57
N PHE A 572 -10.81 -35.67 -5.74
CA PHE A 572 -9.61 -35.73 -6.56
C PHE A 572 -9.95 -35.66 -8.03
N PHE A 573 -9.13 -34.98 -8.80
CA PHE A 573 -9.04 -35.14 -10.22
C PHE A 573 -7.56 -35.29 -10.61
N ASN A 574 -7.33 -36.10 -11.62
CA ASN A 574 -5.97 -36.32 -12.08
C ASN A 574 -5.64 -35.26 -13.15
N PRO A 575 -4.62 -34.45 -12.96
CA PRO A 575 -4.14 -33.56 -14.01
C PRO A 575 -3.96 -34.28 -15.37
N ASP A 576 -3.38 -35.45 -15.39
CA ASP A 576 -3.11 -36.24 -16.61
C ASP A 576 -4.38 -36.62 -17.41
N GLU A 577 -5.56 -36.61 -16.78
CA GLU A 577 -6.83 -36.87 -17.44
C GLU A 577 -7.50 -35.61 -17.99
N LEU A 578 -7.09 -34.43 -17.48
CA LEU A 578 -7.67 -33.13 -17.78
C LEU A 578 -6.69 -32.18 -18.47
N TRP A 579 -5.48 -32.64 -18.75
CA TRP A 579 -4.49 -31.87 -19.49
C TRP A 579 -5.04 -31.60 -20.89
N LEU A 580 -5.15 -30.33 -21.24
CA LEU A 580 -5.44 -29.94 -22.60
C LEU A 580 -4.26 -30.38 -23.47
N GLU A 581 -4.52 -31.19 -24.51
CA GLU A 581 -3.53 -31.89 -25.35
C GLU A 581 -2.57 -30.98 -26.14
N ASP A 582 -2.47 -29.71 -25.83
CA ASP A 582 -1.77 -28.72 -26.67
C ASP A 582 -0.35 -28.35 -26.22
N THR A 583 0.26 -29.08 -25.30
CA THR A 583 1.69 -28.95 -25.08
C THR A 583 2.48 -30.04 -25.81
N GLU A 584 2.65 -29.88 -27.12
CA GLU A 584 3.72 -30.53 -27.89
C GLU A 584 5.12 -30.08 -27.44
N SER A 585 5.33 -29.69 -26.21
CA SER A 585 6.66 -29.46 -25.71
C SER A 585 7.14 -30.68 -24.97
N SER A 586 7.98 -31.45 -25.66
CA SER A 586 8.91 -32.40 -25.09
C SER A 586 9.95 -31.70 -24.18
N LEU A 587 9.54 -30.77 -23.35
CA LEU A 587 10.35 -30.20 -22.31
C LEU A 587 10.47 -31.28 -21.24
N GLU A 588 11.70 -31.62 -20.90
CA GLU A 588 11.98 -32.39 -19.68
C GLU A 588 11.29 -31.64 -18.52
N ILE A 589 10.27 -32.25 -17.91
CA ILE A 589 9.50 -31.66 -16.83
C ILE A 589 10.46 -31.55 -15.65
N GLY A 590 10.99 -30.35 -15.45
CA GLY A 590 11.74 -30.00 -14.24
C GLY A 590 10.80 -29.71 -13.09
N PRO A 591 11.24 -29.72 -11.84
CA PRO A 591 10.43 -29.44 -10.67
C PRO A 591 9.79 -28.03 -10.68
N LEU A 592 10.28 -27.13 -11.53
CA LEU A 592 9.79 -25.76 -11.67
C LEU A 592 8.94 -25.53 -12.94
N THR A 593 8.64 -26.58 -13.71
CA THR A 593 7.82 -26.43 -14.91
C THR A 593 6.34 -26.38 -14.52
N PRO A 594 5.64 -25.28 -14.80
CA PRO A 594 4.21 -25.19 -14.50
C PRO A 594 3.43 -26.26 -15.24
N LEU A 595 2.55 -26.94 -14.53
CA LEU A 595 1.63 -27.93 -15.03
C LEU A 595 0.27 -27.28 -15.26
N THR A 596 -0.25 -27.32 -16.48
CA THR A 596 -1.58 -26.80 -16.80
C THR A 596 -2.64 -27.83 -16.39
N TRP A 597 -3.65 -27.42 -15.66
CA TRP A 597 -4.80 -28.26 -15.32
C TRP A 597 -6.09 -27.63 -15.81
N GLY A 598 -7.06 -28.46 -16.16
CA GLY A 598 -8.40 -28.07 -16.55
C GLY A 598 -9.45 -28.80 -15.72
N LEU A 599 -10.45 -28.09 -15.23
CA LEU A 599 -11.56 -28.63 -14.45
C LEU A 599 -12.90 -28.24 -15.10
N PRO A 600 -13.63 -29.19 -15.71
CA PRO A 600 -14.95 -28.93 -16.25
C PRO A 600 -16.00 -28.93 -15.13
N ILE A 601 -16.73 -27.84 -14.99
CA ILE A 601 -17.89 -27.72 -14.10
C ILE A 601 -19.16 -27.61 -14.96
N TYR A 602 -20.20 -28.32 -14.58
CA TYR A 602 -21.47 -28.35 -15.31
C TYR A 602 -22.54 -27.54 -14.55
N PRO A 603 -22.84 -26.29 -14.96
CA PRO A 603 -23.80 -25.44 -14.24
C PRO A 603 -25.21 -26.05 -14.12
N ASN A 604 -25.61 -26.86 -15.09
CA ASN A 604 -26.89 -27.57 -15.08
C ASN A 604 -26.97 -28.70 -14.04
N GLN A 605 -25.86 -29.09 -13.42
CA GLN A 605 -25.80 -30.06 -12.32
C GLN A 605 -25.77 -29.38 -10.94
N LEU A 606 -25.61 -28.06 -10.93
CA LEU A 606 -25.63 -27.25 -9.73
C LEU A 606 -27.03 -26.69 -9.49
N SER A 607 -27.39 -26.41 -8.26
CA SER A 607 -28.65 -25.72 -7.93
C SER A 607 -28.65 -24.32 -8.53
N THR A 608 -29.82 -23.69 -8.66
CA THR A 608 -29.86 -22.30 -9.16
C THR A 608 -29.25 -21.34 -8.15
N GLY A 609 -28.32 -20.49 -8.61
CA GLY A 609 -27.63 -19.47 -7.80
C GLY A 609 -26.11 -19.64 -7.80
N PRO A 610 -25.40 -18.77 -7.07
CA PRO A 610 -23.94 -18.79 -7.03
C PRO A 610 -23.42 -19.99 -6.23
N HIS A 611 -22.41 -20.65 -6.78
CA HIS A 611 -21.67 -21.76 -6.17
C HIS A 611 -20.20 -21.43 -6.11
N GLU A 612 -19.58 -21.70 -4.98
CA GLU A 612 -18.13 -21.56 -4.78
C GLU A 612 -17.42 -22.85 -5.17
N ILE A 613 -16.46 -22.72 -6.08
CA ILE A 613 -15.58 -23.81 -6.49
C ILE A 613 -14.20 -23.51 -5.93
N GLU A 614 -13.67 -24.42 -5.15
CA GLU A 614 -12.29 -24.36 -4.65
C GLU A 614 -11.45 -25.41 -5.36
N VAL A 615 -10.26 -25.02 -5.81
CA VAL A 615 -9.29 -25.92 -6.46
C VAL A 615 -7.92 -25.75 -5.79
N ARG A 616 -7.30 -26.85 -5.42
CA ARG A 616 -5.96 -26.88 -4.81
C ARG A 616 -5.11 -28.02 -5.33
N ALA A 617 -3.81 -27.84 -5.30
CA ALA A 617 -2.83 -28.88 -5.55
C ALA A 617 -2.50 -29.66 -4.26
N THR A 618 -2.02 -30.88 -4.40
CA THR A 618 -1.68 -31.75 -3.24
C THR A 618 -0.25 -32.25 -3.36
N SER A 619 0.43 -32.37 -2.24
CA SER A 619 1.72 -33.02 -2.08
C SER A 619 1.86 -33.53 -0.63
N GLN A 620 1.97 -34.85 -0.43
CA GLN A 620 2.23 -35.48 0.90
C GLN A 620 1.35 -34.97 2.05
N ASP A 621 0.05 -34.96 1.89
CA ASP A 621 -0.91 -34.44 2.89
C ASP A 621 -0.84 -32.92 3.14
N GLN A 622 -0.09 -32.17 2.35
CA GLN A 622 -0.09 -30.70 2.30
C GLN A 622 -0.73 -30.22 1.01
N TYR A 623 -1.13 -28.95 1.00
CA TYR A 623 -1.93 -28.39 -0.10
C TYR A 623 -1.45 -27.00 -0.45
N SER A 624 -1.56 -26.62 -1.72
CA SER A 624 -1.41 -25.23 -2.14
C SER A 624 -2.50 -24.36 -1.52
N LEU A 625 -2.32 -23.04 -1.59
CA LEU A 625 -3.45 -22.13 -1.45
C LEU A 625 -4.55 -22.51 -2.45
N PRO A 626 -5.84 -22.48 -2.05
CA PRO A 626 -6.92 -22.76 -2.96
C PRO A 626 -7.13 -21.59 -3.94
N VAL A 627 -7.48 -21.91 -5.18
CA VAL A 627 -8.10 -20.97 -6.11
C VAL A 627 -9.60 -21.00 -5.87
N LEU A 628 -10.19 -19.83 -5.68
CA LEU A 628 -11.62 -19.67 -5.38
C LEU A 628 -12.33 -19.09 -6.59
N ILE A 629 -13.35 -19.77 -7.10
CA ILE A 629 -14.11 -19.36 -8.29
C ILE A 629 -15.60 -19.42 -7.99
N MET A 630 -16.33 -18.39 -8.40
CA MET A 630 -17.79 -18.37 -8.32
C MET A 630 -18.40 -18.74 -9.68
N ILE A 631 -19.30 -19.72 -9.68
CA ILE A 631 -20.04 -20.14 -10.88
C ILE A 631 -21.54 -20.08 -10.58
N GLU A 632 -22.31 -19.53 -11.52
CA GLU A 632 -23.77 -19.50 -11.45
C GLU A 632 -24.35 -20.84 -11.89
N GLY A 633 -25.04 -21.53 -10.99
CA GLY A 633 -25.75 -22.77 -11.27
C GLY A 633 -27.10 -22.52 -11.95
N GLU A 634 -27.46 -23.35 -12.92
CA GLU A 634 -28.70 -23.21 -13.71
C GLU A 634 -29.89 -24.00 -13.12
N GLY A 635 -29.62 -24.94 -12.23
CA GLY A 635 -30.64 -25.89 -11.75
C GLY A 635 -31.07 -26.90 -12.84
N ASP A 636 -31.84 -27.87 -12.44
CA ASP A 636 -32.31 -28.97 -13.32
C ASP A 636 -33.49 -28.51 -14.21
N ASN A 637 -33.29 -27.44 -15.00
CA ASN A 637 -34.25 -26.94 -15.94
C ASN A 637 -33.91 -27.39 -17.36
N SER A 638 -34.66 -28.33 -17.86
CA SER A 638 -34.62 -28.85 -19.25
C SER A 638 -35.10 -27.85 -20.33
N GLN A 639 -34.96 -26.56 -20.07
CA GLN A 639 -35.23 -25.51 -21.09
C GLN A 639 -34.01 -24.61 -21.24
N THR A 640 -33.40 -24.69 -22.41
CA THR A 640 -32.33 -23.87 -22.93
C THR A 640 -32.56 -22.36 -22.72
N GLN A 641 -31.93 -21.78 -21.70
CA GLN A 641 -31.71 -20.35 -21.65
C GLN A 641 -30.21 -20.10 -21.78
N SER A 642 -29.87 -19.11 -22.57
CA SER A 642 -28.49 -18.69 -22.81
C SER A 642 -27.81 -18.34 -21.48
N ILE A 643 -26.70 -18.99 -21.22
CA ILE A 643 -25.89 -18.78 -20.03
C ILE A 643 -25.23 -17.41 -20.14
N SER A 644 -25.57 -16.50 -19.26
CA SER A 644 -24.82 -15.27 -19.06
C SER A 644 -23.75 -15.53 -18.00
N ILE A 645 -22.55 -15.87 -18.45
CA ILE A 645 -21.41 -16.02 -17.54
C ILE A 645 -20.79 -14.64 -17.40
N ILE A 646 -20.83 -14.15 -16.17
CA ILE A 646 -20.10 -12.95 -15.80
C ILE A 646 -18.67 -13.41 -15.47
N MET A 647 -17.80 -13.29 -16.46
CA MET A 647 -16.38 -13.59 -16.32
C MET A 647 -15.72 -12.48 -15.51
N VAL A 648 -15.24 -12.82 -14.35
CA VAL A 648 -14.54 -11.88 -13.51
C VAL A 648 -13.35 -12.60 -12.89
N ALA A 649 -12.16 -12.51 -13.53
CA ALA A 649 -10.93 -12.91 -12.83
C ALA A 649 -10.61 -11.96 -11.67
N SER A 650 -10.77 -10.68 -11.83
CA SER A 650 -10.74 -9.67 -10.76
C SER A 650 -12.13 -9.36 -10.16
N ILE A 651 -13.21 -9.54 -10.91
CA ILE A 651 -14.58 -9.39 -10.46
C ILE A 651 -15.11 -10.69 -9.79
N SER A 652 -14.52 -11.87 -9.99
CA SER A 652 -14.93 -13.12 -9.29
C SER A 652 -14.69 -13.03 -7.80
N LEU A 653 -13.60 -12.40 -7.40
CA LEU A 653 -13.35 -12.08 -6.00
C LEU A 653 -14.40 -11.09 -5.46
N PHE A 654 -14.79 -10.09 -6.26
CA PHE A 654 -15.79 -9.07 -5.88
C PHE A 654 -17.19 -9.66 -5.64
N VAL A 655 -17.62 -10.65 -6.45
CA VAL A 655 -18.91 -11.36 -6.25
C VAL A 655 -18.84 -12.32 -5.07
N PHE A 656 -17.70 -13.00 -4.88
CA PHE A 656 -17.44 -13.83 -3.70
C PHE A 656 -17.58 -13.02 -2.41
N ILE A 657 -17.02 -11.84 -2.39
CA ILE A 657 -16.97 -10.92 -1.27
C ILE A 657 -18.34 -10.36 -0.91
N THR A 658 -19.16 -9.96 -1.90
CA THR A 658 -20.53 -9.52 -1.62
C THR A 658 -21.41 -10.67 -1.13
N GLY A 659 -21.21 -11.87 -1.66
CA GLY A 659 -21.90 -13.08 -1.19
C GLY A 659 -21.50 -13.44 0.25
N TYR A 660 -20.20 -13.40 0.56
CA TYR A 660 -19.67 -13.69 1.89
C TYR A 660 -20.07 -12.61 2.91
N SER A 661 -19.98 -11.34 2.56
CA SER A 661 -20.45 -10.23 3.42
C SER A 661 -21.94 -10.36 3.73
N ILE A 662 -22.79 -10.79 2.78
CA ILE A 662 -24.20 -11.04 2.99
C ILE A 662 -24.41 -12.28 3.90
N MET A 663 -23.58 -13.30 3.76
CA MET A 663 -23.63 -14.51 4.60
C MET A 663 -23.17 -14.21 6.04
N VAL A 664 -22.09 -13.47 6.21
CA VAL A 664 -21.60 -13.00 7.50
C VAL A 664 -22.61 -12.06 8.16
N GLN A 665 -23.15 -11.08 7.44
CA GLN A 665 -24.21 -10.21 7.97
C GLN A 665 -25.47 -11.00 8.35
N ARG A 666 -25.87 -12.02 7.60
CA ARG A 666 -26.99 -12.88 7.98
C ARG A 666 -26.66 -13.72 9.22
N LYS A 667 -25.43 -14.26 9.34
CA LYS A 667 -24.99 -15.02 10.52
C LYS A 667 -24.91 -14.14 11.77
N TYR A 668 -24.45 -12.89 11.64
CA TYR A 668 -24.42 -11.91 12.73
C TYR A 668 -25.79 -11.27 12.99
N SER A 669 -26.59 -10.97 11.98
CA SER A 669 -27.96 -10.45 12.14
C SER A 669 -28.86 -11.46 12.85
N THR A 670 -28.71 -12.74 12.61
CA THR A 670 -29.46 -13.78 13.36
C THR A 670 -28.96 -13.90 14.80
N LYS A 671 -27.72 -13.63 15.13
CA LYS A 671 -27.24 -13.58 16.52
C LYS A 671 -27.73 -12.32 17.26
N PHE A 672 -27.85 -11.19 16.58
CA PHE A 672 -28.33 -9.92 17.19
C PHE A 672 -29.85 -9.94 17.44
N ASN A 673 -30.64 -10.66 16.65
CA ASN A 673 -32.08 -10.76 16.84
C ASN A 673 -32.52 -11.64 18.04
N PHE A 674 -31.58 -12.30 18.73
CA PHE A 674 -31.90 -13.08 19.91
C PHE A 674 -31.97 -12.27 21.22
N PHE A 675 -31.59 -10.95 21.18
CA PHE A 675 -31.58 -10.11 22.38
C PHE A 675 -32.64 -9.01 22.43
N GLN A 676 -33.57 -8.95 21.46
CA GLN A 676 -34.70 -8.00 21.55
C GLN A 676 -36.04 -8.73 21.35
N LYS A 677 -36.58 -9.31 22.42
CA LYS A 677 -38.00 -9.51 22.56
C LYS A 677 -38.53 -8.51 23.57
N PRO A 678 -39.47 -7.61 23.22
CA PRO A 678 -40.12 -6.76 24.18
C PRO A 678 -41.08 -7.64 25.03
N ARG A 679 -40.93 -7.55 26.33
CA ARG A 679 -41.93 -8.02 27.26
C ARG A 679 -43.12 -7.06 27.26
N THR A 680 -44.21 -7.45 26.65
CA THR A 680 -45.55 -6.98 27.02
C THR A 680 -46.27 -8.12 27.68
N GLY A 681 -46.36 -8.05 28.96
CA GLY A 681 -47.22 -8.92 29.80
C GLY A 681 -48.04 -8.06 30.70
N ILE A 682 -49.34 -8.02 30.43
CA ILE A 682 -50.37 -7.45 31.25
C ILE A 682 -50.48 -8.31 32.54
N VAL A 683 -50.39 -7.64 33.68
CA VAL A 683 -50.64 -8.23 35.00
C VAL A 683 -52.07 -7.94 35.40
N THR A 684 -52.84 -8.96 35.67
CA THR A 684 -54.04 -8.90 36.56
C THR A 684 -53.72 -9.65 37.85
N PRO A 685 -54.21 -9.18 39.01
CA PRO A 685 -53.79 -9.67 40.31
C PRO A 685 -54.71 -10.79 40.85
N SER A 686 -54.17 -11.76 41.58
CA SER A 686 -54.90 -12.48 42.58
C SER A 686 -53.99 -12.93 43.75
N SER A 687 -54.36 -12.44 44.88
CA SER A 687 -54.27 -12.81 46.30
C SER A 687 -53.59 -14.12 46.70
N GLY A 688 -52.80 -14.04 47.78
CA GLY A 688 -52.73 -15.10 48.79
C GLY A 688 -51.37 -15.29 49.46
N ASN A 689 -51.23 -14.69 50.64
CA ASN A 689 -50.59 -15.14 51.90
C ASN A 689 -49.32 -16.03 51.88
N ASP A 690 -48.37 -15.71 52.57
CA ASP A 690 -47.92 -15.78 53.93
C ASP A 690 -46.43 -16.05 54.15
N ASP A 691 -45.93 -15.29 55.08
CA ASP A 691 -44.91 -15.55 56.10
C ASP A 691 -43.38 -15.59 55.76
N ALA A 692 -42.76 -14.53 56.18
CA ALA A 692 -41.83 -14.32 57.31
C ALA A 692 -40.38 -14.84 57.16
N HIS A 693 -39.44 -14.01 57.21
CA HIS A 693 -38.46 -13.62 58.25
C HIS A 693 -37.26 -12.82 57.71
N MET A 694 -37.19 -11.60 58.14
CA MET A 694 -36.07 -10.88 58.79
C MET A 694 -34.62 -11.23 58.40
N ALA A 695 -33.84 -10.26 57.95
CA ALA A 695 -33.12 -9.22 58.69
C ALA A 695 -32.26 -8.37 57.76
N ASN A 696 -32.41 -7.09 57.81
CA ASN A 696 -31.52 -6.01 58.16
C ASN A 696 -30.06 -6.11 57.62
N SER A 697 -29.47 -5.07 57.07
CA SER A 697 -29.48 -3.63 57.33
C SER A 697 -28.67 -2.89 56.24
N ASN A 698 -29.16 -1.75 55.82
CA ASN A 698 -28.52 -0.43 55.74
C ASN A 698 -27.06 -0.38 55.23
N ASP A 699 -26.69 0.50 54.32
CA ASP A 699 -26.89 1.95 54.26
C ASP A 699 -26.59 2.50 52.89
N ALA A 700 -27.40 3.46 52.52
CA ALA A 700 -27.18 4.40 51.43
C ALA A 700 -26.23 5.52 51.85
N LEU A 701 -25.61 6.16 50.91
CA LEU A 701 -25.35 7.62 50.87
C LEU A 701 -24.78 7.99 49.51
N ASP A 702 -25.57 8.57 48.71
CA ASP A 702 -25.64 9.91 48.10
C ASP A 702 -24.32 10.71 47.93
N ALA A 703 -24.08 10.98 46.65
CA ALA A 703 -24.11 12.29 45.95
C ALA A 703 -23.12 13.40 46.33
N GLN A 704 -22.54 13.96 45.36
CA GLN A 704 -22.53 15.36 44.87
C GLN A 704 -21.17 15.83 44.39
N LEU A 705 -21.15 16.15 43.11
CA LEU A 705 -20.53 17.32 42.46
C LEU A 705 -19.84 18.34 43.38
N ILE A 706 -18.65 18.81 43.01
CA ILE A 706 -18.28 20.24 42.92
C ILE A 706 -17.09 20.41 41.97
N HIS A 707 -17.24 21.41 41.09
CA HIS A 707 -16.23 22.08 40.27
C HIS A 707 -15.00 22.55 41.08
N ASP A 708 -13.81 22.42 40.42
CA ASP A 708 -12.97 23.57 40.05
C ASP A 708 -12.02 23.15 38.92
#